data_8397d5557c6ffdb4d18f13fc4dd2df5c
#
_entry.id   8397d5557c6ffdb4d18f13fc4dd2df5c
#
_cell.length_a   1.000
_cell.length_b   1.000
_cell.length_c   1.000
_cell.angle_alpha   90.00
_cell.angle_beta   90.00
_cell.angle_gamma   90.00
#
_symmetry.space_group_name_H-M   'P 1'
#
loop_
_entity.id
_entity.type
_entity.pdbx_description
1 polymer ?
#
loop_
_entity_poly.entity_id
_entity_poly.type
_entity_poly.pdbx_seq_one_letter_code
_entity_poly.pdbx_strand_id
1 'polypeptide(L)'
;MKRIKEIMLCCLFLLISALPTQAQARYVVSESTPMVFSDKDVRVFEDPTNRASAEEVLRKSDQFIPANQIKTFKGSVTYWVIQRIASDLNQDREIQIEASGWKDLTAHIVNDKGELKKLKSTGFVGSSNPFLAGSPTATPIFKFDSQFPRFLLRKGEEVTVLSSVNFHPIFPAKSFTINFIDSSTFAEFRRFSLYMEGLLLGILFALTIFSLFNAIQTKDKVNTYYAIWITIAFLSVSSLSIIDGHRLFEFFINIEQLRAPWSDSYAYIISIALAFAQSISYVLFARQYLGIKKHFPRIQLITNIWVAYTLVYCFLALTGGFYPEDSLLNASGIAMVYSLAVGVILLTFFVCSYLRYRAGFGFALFFTYAVVPYLVFRLGFLFGIIGLSSPFQYLPDQGIAYFLKNPWTNQAFGVCMEALIMALAVISRARWLQAELTLSAKKQTELIEQQNMVLEAKVEERTQELRIKHEVVTSSMNYASRLQRGQLPRSVRLEGRFSSFATVWEPRDTIGGDLYWVSSSRLQGPFILAVADCTGHGVPGAMLSLLVSNSLERIYANDTDQNPAAALLSLDHFVRTGLNQDRPDSESDDGCDAVVLRIDRSRQTIEFAGAKLGLFQVTDQGLLTRHKGARCSLGYQEAIPEADKPVLQTIHYQPGDVFAIVTDGMTDQPGGETGRASYGYRRLETVLRTHCRDEANVIAQAVLSDYTAWQGGSVRRDDVTAVVFRL
;
A
#
# COMPACT_ATOMS: atom_id res chain seq x y z
N MET A 1 35.76 -4.35 19.23
CA MET A 1 35.62 -5.73 19.74
C MET A 1 36.47 -6.02 20.99
N LYS A 2 37.79 -5.70 21.05
CA LYS A 2 38.61 -5.95 22.25
C LYS A 2 38.12 -5.23 23.50
N ARG A 3 37.81 -3.93 23.43
CA ARG A 3 37.29 -3.13 24.56
C ARG A 3 35.91 -3.58 25.10
N ILE A 4 35.06 -4.17 24.26
CA ILE A 4 33.73 -4.67 24.68
C ILE A 4 33.85 -6.01 25.41
N LYS A 5 34.80 -6.86 25.01
CA LYS A 5 35.17 -8.06 25.79
C LYS A 5 35.68 -7.69 27.20
N GLU A 6 36.45 -6.64 27.31
CA GLU A 6 37.00 -6.15 28.59
C GLU A 6 35.89 -5.59 29.46
N ILE A 7 34.93 -4.86 28.93
CA ILE A 7 33.76 -4.35 29.68
C ILE A 7 32.85 -5.51 30.13
N MET A 8 32.57 -6.50 29.28
CA MET A 8 31.82 -7.70 29.66
C MET A 8 32.57 -8.52 30.75
N LEU A 9 33.89 -8.65 30.63
CA LEU A 9 34.69 -9.34 31.64
C LEU A 9 34.72 -8.57 32.98
N CYS A 10 34.83 -7.23 32.96
CA CYS A 10 34.72 -6.39 34.14
C CYS A 10 33.35 -6.50 34.81
N CYS A 11 32.25 -6.50 34.04
CA CYS A 11 30.92 -6.72 34.61
C CYS A 11 30.77 -8.12 35.21
N LEU A 12 31.38 -9.15 34.61
CA LEU A 12 31.38 -10.53 35.15
C LEU A 12 32.30 -10.67 36.39
N PHE A 13 33.44 -9.93 36.44
CA PHE A 13 34.39 -9.96 37.57
C PHE A 13 33.86 -9.22 38.81
N LEU A 14 33.08 -8.14 38.63
CA LEU A 14 32.39 -7.45 39.72
C LEU A 14 31.30 -8.30 40.36
N LEU A 15 30.85 -9.38 39.71
CA LEU A 15 29.85 -10.34 40.22
C LEU A 15 30.43 -11.42 41.13
N ILE A 16 31.76 -11.59 41.22
CA ILE A 16 32.39 -12.76 41.85
C ILE A 16 33.15 -12.46 43.16
N SER A 17 33.36 -11.18 43.52
CA SER A 17 34.23 -10.88 44.67
C SER A 17 33.55 -10.14 45.81
N ALA A 18 32.78 -10.85 46.65
CA ALA A 18 32.49 -10.45 48.02
C ALA A 18 31.91 -11.60 48.85
N LEU A 19 32.68 -12.15 49.75
CA LEU A 19 32.19 -13.02 50.81
C LEU A 19 32.06 -12.19 52.11
N PRO A 20 30.98 -12.39 52.91
CA PRO A 20 30.71 -11.57 54.10
C PRO A 20 31.37 -12.05 55.37
N THR A 21 31.79 -11.11 56.22
CA THR A 21 32.22 -11.31 57.61
C THR A 21 31.03 -11.22 58.59
N GLN A 22 31.04 -12.00 59.64
CA GLN A 22 29.99 -12.12 60.69
C GLN A 22 29.77 -10.83 61.49
N ALA A 23 28.49 -10.50 61.79
CA ALA A 23 28.08 -9.31 62.53
C ALA A 23 27.50 -9.59 63.90
N GLN A 24 27.71 -8.69 64.88
CA GLN A 24 27.24 -8.69 66.25
C GLN A 24 25.76 -8.24 66.38
N ALA A 25 25.12 -8.67 67.51
CA ALA A 25 23.68 -8.42 67.76
C ALA A 25 23.31 -6.98 68.17
N ARG A 26 24.16 -5.99 67.89
CA ARG A 26 23.97 -4.58 68.18
C ARG A 26 24.13 -3.78 66.93
N TYR A 27 23.09 -3.03 66.58
CA TYR A 27 23.10 -2.17 65.38
C TYR A 27 23.63 -0.79 65.78
N VAL A 28 24.65 -0.28 65.05
CA VAL A 28 25.28 1.02 65.33
C VAL A 28 25.05 1.93 64.17
N VAL A 29 24.36 3.04 64.43
CA VAL A 29 24.21 4.14 63.44
C VAL A 29 25.36 5.13 63.67
N SER A 30 26.19 5.39 62.64
CA SER A 30 27.32 6.32 62.70
C SER A 30 27.37 7.23 61.47
N GLU A 31 28.24 8.24 61.51
CA GLU A 31 28.44 9.13 60.33
C GLU A 31 28.97 8.36 59.11
N SER A 32 29.77 7.32 59.31
CA SER A 32 30.28 6.44 58.25
C SER A 32 29.29 5.36 57.82
N THR A 33 28.29 5.04 58.67
CA THR A 33 27.29 4.02 58.42
C THR A 33 25.89 4.56 58.79
N PRO A 34 25.39 5.52 58.04
CA PRO A 34 24.13 6.19 58.35
C PRO A 34 22.89 5.32 58.10
N MET A 35 23.07 4.11 57.58
CA MET A 35 22.06 3.08 57.38
C MET A 35 22.47 1.77 58.01
N VAL A 36 21.55 1.16 58.70
CA VAL A 36 21.75 -0.15 59.35
C VAL A 36 20.65 -1.11 58.88
N PHE A 37 21.09 -2.21 58.30
CA PHE A 37 20.18 -3.27 57.86
C PHE A 37 20.22 -4.44 58.85
N SER A 38 19.05 -4.87 59.34
CA SER A 38 18.93 -5.99 60.24
C SER A 38 18.32 -7.18 59.50
N ASP A 39 19.15 -8.12 59.09
CA ASP A 39 18.70 -9.30 58.34
C ASP A 39 18.99 -10.64 59.03
N LYS A 40 20.05 -10.77 59.83
CA LYS A 40 20.49 -12.04 60.36
C LYS A 40 20.19 -12.30 61.86
N ASP A 41 20.12 -11.23 62.68
CA ASP A 41 19.93 -11.33 64.09
C ASP A 41 18.61 -10.77 64.61
N VAL A 42 17.64 -10.64 63.73
CA VAL A 42 16.29 -10.17 64.03
C VAL A 42 15.59 -11.24 64.84
N ARG A 43 15.11 -10.89 66.06
CA ARG A 43 14.23 -11.74 66.84
C ARG A 43 12.79 -11.33 66.68
N VAL A 44 11.92 -12.33 66.48
CA VAL A 44 10.53 -12.15 66.10
C VAL A 44 9.60 -12.92 66.98
N PHE A 45 8.47 -12.32 67.35
CA PHE A 45 7.36 -12.97 68.06
C PHE A 45 6.16 -13.00 67.09
N GLU A 46 5.59 -14.17 66.84
CA GLU A 46 4.41 -14.35 65.97
C GLU A 46 3.13 -14.13 66.78
N ASP A 47 2.28 -13.21 66.31
CA ASP A 47 0.93 -13.02 66.86
C ASP A 47 -0.14 -13.45 65.82
N PRO A 48 -0.57 -14.72 65.84
CA PRO A 48 -1.59 -15.21 64.93
C PRO A 48 -2.98 -14.62 65.21
N THR A 49 -3.17 -13.99 66.35
CA THR A 49 -4.44 -13.38 66.75
C THR A 49 -4.59 -11.96 66.20
N ASN A 50 -3.49 -11.32 65.83
CA ASN A 50 -3.40 -9.93 65.42
C ASN A 50 -3.98 -8.93 66.46
N ARG A 51 -3.97 -9.30 67.74
CA ARG A 51 -4.61 -8.51 68.80
C ARG A 51 -3.67 -8.20 69.97
N ALA A 52 -2.47 -8.77 70.00
CA ALA A 52 -1.53 -8.53 71.08
C ALA A 52 -1.12 -7.06 71.12
N SER A 53 -1.16 -6.46 72.33
CA SER A 53 -0.67 -5.09 72.53
C SER A 53 0.87 -5.10 72.67
N ALA A 54 1.48 -3.93 72.37
CA ALA A 54 2.93 -3.77 72.51
C ALA A 54 3.42 -4.07 73.92
N GLU A 55 2.63 -3.75 74.99
CA GLU A 55 2.93 -4.04 76.38
C GLU A 55 2.89 -5.53 76.64
N GLU A 56 1.90 -6.27 76.16
CA GLU A 56 1.82 -7.74 76.31
C GLU A 56 2.98 -8.44 75.63
N VAL A 57 3.36 -7.98 74.44
CA VAL A 57 4.47 -8.57 73.67
C VAL A 57 5.80 -8.29 74.36
N LEU A 58 6.01 -7.08 74.89
CA LEU A 58 7.23 -6.75 75.61
C LEU A 58 7.42 -7.62 76.82
N ARG A 59 6.35 -7.98 77.55
CA ARG A 59 6.39 -8.91 78.71
C ARG A 59 6.76 -10.34 78.32
N LYS A 60 6.61 -10.70 77.09
CA LYS A 60 6.96 -12.00 76.48
C LYS A 60 8.26 -11.94 75.68
N SER A 61 9.17 -11.05 76.04
CA SER A 61 10.43 -10.84 75.30
C SER A 61 11.36 -12.09 75.31
N ASP A 62 11.16 -13.04 76.18
CA ASP A 62 11.81 -14.36 76.23
C ASP A 62 11.29 -15.32 75.10
N GLN A 63 10.10 -15.10 74.62
CA GLN A 63 9.46 -15.91 73.56
C GLN A 63 9.82 -15.50 72.14
N PHE A 64 10.64 -14.48 71.96
CA PHE A 64 11.11 -14.07 70.65
C PHE A 64 12.11 -15.11 70.11
N ILE A 65 11.82 -15.61 68.94
CA ILE A 65 12.67 -16.55 68.20
C ILE A 65 13.46 -15.82 67.12
N PRO A 66 14.63 -16.33 66.72
CA PRO A 66 15.33 -15.78 65.53
C PRO A 66 14.50 -15.86 64.28
N ALA A 67 14.46 -14.77 63.50
CA ALA A 67 13.65 -14.67 62.29
C ALA A 67 13.98 -15.76 61.25
N ASN A 68 15.22 -16.26 61.22
CA ASN A 68 15.66 -17.33 60.32
C ASN A 68 15.05 -18.71 60.65
N GLN A 69 14.37 -18.86 61.82
CA GLN A 69 13.61 -20.06 62.14
C GLN A 69 12.19 -20.03 61.50
N ILE A 70 11.73 -18.90 61.06
CA ILE A 70 10.43 -18.76 60.37
C ILE A 70 10.64 -19.05 58.90
N LYS A 71 10.04 -20.13 58.39
CA LYS A 71 10.18 -20.54 57.00
C LYS A 71 9.51 -19.57 56.00
N THR A 72 8.39 -18.98 56.43
CA THR A 72 7.59 -18.07 55.58
C THR A 72 6.80 -17.13 56.48
N PHE A 73 6.89 -15.82 56.21
CA PHE A 73 6.11 -14.80 56.90
C PHE A 73 4.74 -14.69 56.26
N LYS A 74 3.67 -14.98 57.03
CA LYS A 74 2.28 -15.03 56.50
C LYS A 74 1.61 -13.66 56.61
N GLY A 75 0.84 -13.29 55.58
CA GLY A 75 0.09 -12.04 55.58
C GLY A 75 -1.08 -12.00 56.58
N SER A 76 -1.46 -13.12 57.13
CA SER A 76 -2.52 -13.26 58.15
C SER A 76 -2.03 -13.13 59.60
N VAL A 77 -0.73 -12.96 59.81
CA VAL A 77 -0.07 -12.94 61.15
C VAL A 77 0.65 -11.62 61.35
N THR A 78 0.53 -11.04 62.55
CA THR A 78 1.35 -9.91 62.97
C THR A 78 2.66 -10.40 63.54
N TYR A 79 3.76 -9.89 63.04
CA TYR A 79 5.11 -10.22 63.52
C TYR A 79 5.65 -9.05 64.34
N TRP A 80 6.00 -9.28 65.56
CA TRP A 80 6.62 -8.30 66.41
C TRP A 80 8.12 -8.50 66.43
N VAL A 81 8.87 -7.42 66.28
CA VAL A 81 10.33 -7.42 66.17
C VAL A 81 10.91 -6.52 67.27
N ILE A 82 11.89 -7.03 67.97
CA ILE A 82 12.63 -6.26 68.99
C ILE A 82 14.07 -6.08 68.54
N GLN A 83 14.57 -4.85 68.62
CA GLN A 83 15.90 -4.48 68.13
C GLN A 83 16.53 -3.41 69.00
N ARG A 84 17.85 -3.52 69.21
CA ARG A 84 18.65 -2.52 69.96
C ARG A 84 19.51 -1.73 69.03
N ILE A 85 19.39 -0.41 69.07
CA ILE A 85 20.09 0.53 68.22
C ILE A 85 20.92 1.45 69.07
N ALA A 86 22.21 1.52 68.81
CA ALA A 86 23.12 2.43 69.44
C ALA A 86 23.55 3.56 68.51
N SER A 87 23.80 4.72 69.09
CA SER A 87 24.28 5.89 68.42
C SER A 87 25.80 6.05 68.56
N ASP A 88 26.48 6.06 67.41
CA ASP A 88 27.87 6.54 67.27
C ASP A 88 27.94 7.82 66.44
N LEU A 89 26.91 8.63 66.59
CA LEU A 89 26.76 9.90 65.92
C LEU A 89 27.42 11.03 66.71
N ASN A 90 27.92 12.01 65.98
CA ASN A 90 28.54 13.20 66.59
C ASN A 90 27.49 14.20 67.13
N GLN A 91 26.27 14.08 66.72
CA GLN A 91 25.12 14.93 67.09
C GLN A 91 23.83 14.11 67.11
N ASP A 92 22.80 14.67 67.74
CA ASP A 92 21.46 14.09 67.74
C ASP A 92 20.89 14.06 66.31
N ARG A 93 20.34 12.92 65.93
CA ARG A 93 19.72 12.77 64.58
C ARG A 93 18.37 12.07 64.65
N GLU A 94 17.50 12.43 63.75
CA GLU A 94 16.24 11.75 63.53
C GLU A 94 16.47 10.49 62.68
N ILE A 95 16.12 9.34 63.25
CA ILE A 95 16.22 8.03 62.63
C ILE A 95 14.85 7.61 62.14
N GLN A 96 14.78 7.18 60.88
CA GLN A 96 13.62 6.62 60.25
C GLN A 96 13.69 5.11 60.19
N ILE A 97 12.55 4.46 60.43
CA ILE A 97 12.42 3.00 60.36
C ILE A 97 11.73 2.61 59.08
N GLU A 98 12.37 1.77 58.31
CA GLU A 98 11.84 1.18 57.06
C GLU A 98 11.81 -0.33 57.20
N ALA A 99 10.81 -1.00 56.66
CA ALA A 99 10.76 -2.46 56.55
C ALA A 99 10.44 -2.88 55.11
N SER A 100 11.09 -3.93 54.64
CA SER A 100 10.85 -4.48 53.30
C SER A 100 9.67 -5.46 53.28
N GLY A 101 8.83 -5.40 52.28
CA GLY A 101 7.73 -6.37 52.03
C GLY A 101 6.55 -6.30 53.01
N TRP A 102 6.42 -5.22 53.75
CA TRP A 102 5.38 -5.03 54.77
C TRP A 102 4.12 -4.33 54.18
N LYS A 103 3.01 -4.62 54.83
CA LYS A 103 1.75 -3.92 54.62
C LYS A 103 1.56 -2.79 55.62
N ASP A 104 1.71 -3.10 56.90
CA ASP A 104 1.60 -2.15 57.99
C ASP A 104 2.82 -2.27 58.93
N LEU A 105 3.38 -1.15 59.33
CA LEU A 105 4.48 -1.04 60.27
C LEU A 105 4.09 -0.08 61.39
N THR A 106 4.06 -0.57 62.62
CA THR A 106 3.93 0.27 63.81
C THR A 106 5.16 0.06 64.69
N ALA A 107 5.76 1.15 65.14
CA ALA A 107 6.96 1.07 66.00
C ALA A 107 6.74 1.79 67.34
N HIS A 108 7.41 1.27 68.34
CA HIS A 108 7.44 1.81 69.71
C HIS A 108 8.89 1.88 70.16
N ILE A 109 9.22 2.93 70.89
CA ILE A 109 10.49 3.05 71.60
C ILE A 109 10.24 2.59 72.97
N VAL A 110 11.15 1.75 73.52
CA VAL A 110 11.20 1.30 74.90
C VAL A 110 12.27 2.11 75.60
N ASN A 111 11.88 2.88 76.60
CA ASN A 111 12.85 3.63 77.42
C ASN A 111 13.51 2.71 78.47
N ASP A 112 14.52 3.21 79.22
CA ASP A 112 15.24 2.47 80.23
C ASP A 112 14.35 1.99 81.40
N LYS A 113 13.16 2.55 81.58
CA LYS A 113 12.16 2.16 82.60
C LYS A 113 11.18 1.12 82.08
N GLY A 114 11.31 0.71 80.78
CA GLY A 114 10.39 -0.24 80.14
C GLY A 114 9.08 0.39 79.68
N GLU A 115 8.97 1.72 79.66
CA GLU A 115 7.77 2.43 79.13
C GLU A 115 7.80 2.53 77.62
N LEU A 116 6.64 2.28 76.99
CA LEU A 116 6.49 2.28 75.55
C LEU A 116 6.01 3.65 75.08
N LYS A 117 6.76 4.24 74.17
CA LYS A 117 6.34 5.42 73.43
C LYS A 117 6.03 5.03 71.97
N LYS A 118 4.74 5.04 71.57
CA LYS A 118 4.34 4.77 70.24
C LYS A 118 4.82 5.88 69.28
N LEU A 119 5.50 5.48 68.24
CA LEU A 119 5.86 6.39 67.14
C LEU A 119 4.67 6.56 66.22
N LYS A 120 4.59 7.72 65.57
CA LYS A 120 3.63 7.89 64.49
C LYS A 120 3.94 6.88 63.40
N SER A 121 3.00 5.96 63.17
CA SER A 121 3.13 4.98 62.10
C SER A 121 2.17 5.34 60.97
N THR A 122 2.58 5.00 59.82
CA THR A 122 1.70 5.10 58.63
C THR A 122 1.89 3.82 57.84
N GLY A 123 0.80 3.12 57.52
CA GLY A 123 0.88 1.92 56.69
C GLY A 123 1.22 2.30 55.23
N PHE A 124 1.82 1.39 54.55
CA PHE A 124 2.12 1.58 53.11
C PHE A 124 0.89 1.37 52.24
N VAL A 125 0.06 0.41 52.60
CA VAL A 125 -1.17 0.01 51.90
C VAL A 125 -2.32 -0.13 52.91
N GLY A 126 -2.08 0.22 54.18
CA GLY A 126 -3.07 0.11 55.22
C GLY A 126 -4.02 1.30 55.26
N SER A 127 -4.79 1.36 56.34
CA SER A 127 -5.78 2.39 56.61
C SER A 127 -5.25 3.84 56.59
N SER A 128 -3.93 4.01 56.57
CA SER A 128 -3.28 5.30 56.44
C SER A 128 -2.97 5.71 55.00
N ASN A 129 -3.22 4.87 54.02
CA ASN A 129 -3.25 5.33 52.63
C ASN A 129 -4.51 6.22 52.47
N PRO A 130 -4.34 7.54 52.25
CA PRO A 130 -5.47 8.44 52.18
C PRO A 130 -6.45 8.08 51.07
N PHE A 131 -6.01 7.38 50.05
CA PHE A 131 -6.88 6.87 48.98
C PHE A 131 -7.78 5.72 49.40
N LEU A 132 -7.30 4.85 50.30
CA LEU A 132 -8.06 3.69 50.79
C LEU A 132 -8.92 4.04 52.02
N ALA A 133 -8.53 5.06 52.80
CA ALA A 133 -9.26 5.48 53.99
C ALA A 133 -10.47 6.41 53.70
N GLY A 134 -10.73 6.78 52.47
CA GLY A 134 -11.84 7.66 52.12
C GLY A 134 -11.73 9.07 52.71
N SER A 135 -10.52 9.52 53.06
CA SER A 135 -10.31 10.85 53.68
C SER A 135 -10.42 11.97 52.65
N PRO A 136 -11.32 12.95 52.84
CA PRO A 136 -11.46 14.10 51.94
C PRO A 136 -10.26 15.07 52.00
N THR A 137 -9.27 14.83 52.84
CA THR A 137 -8.08 15.67 53.02
C THR A 137 -6.82 15.13 52.38
N ALA A 138 -6.94 14.15 51.53
CA ALA A 138 -5.82 13.64 50.72
C ALA A 138 -5.35 14.72 49.72
N THR A 139 -4.49 15.62 50.20
CA THR A 139 -3.79 16.53 49.30
C THR A 139 -2.80 15.76 48.49
N PRO A 140 -2.85 15.96 47.15
CA PRO A 140 -2.03 15.20 46.23
C PRO A 140 -0.55 15.57 46.37
N ILE A 141 0.30 14.63 46.12
CA ILE A 141 1.65 14.79 45.55
C ILE A 141 2.83 15.05 46.53
N PHE A 142 2.70 15.67 47.68
CA PHE A 142 3.90 16.15 48.42
C PHE A 142 4.03 15.77 49.90
N LYS A 143 3.32 14.78 50.45
CA LYS A 143 3.47 14.33 51.85
C LYS A 143 4.24 13.03 52.01
N PHE A 144 5.42 12.93 51.39
CA PHE A 144 6.24 11.71 51.46
C PHE A 144 6.98 11.55 52.76
N ASP A 145 7.28 12.61 53.46
CA ASP A 145 8.09 12.57 54.68
C ASP A 145 7.39 12.06 55.94
N SER A 146 6.08 11.87 55.90
CA SER A 146 5.29 11.48 57.07
C SER A 146 4.94 10.00 57.18
N GLN A 147 5.42 9.15 56.24
CA GLN A 147 4.94 7.77 56.11
C GLN A 147 5.72 6.71 56.91
N PHE A 148 6.88 7.04 57.41
CA PHE A 148 7.69 6.08 58.13
C PHE A 148 7.84 6.49 59.60
N PRO A 149 7.80 5.54 60.54
CA PRO A 149 8.04 5.83 61.95
C PRO A 149 9.41 6.47 62.14
N ARG A 150 9.47 7.58 62.91
CA ARG A 150 10.68 8.33 63.19
C ARG A 150 10.89 8.54 64.69
N PHE A 151 12.12 8.56 65.10
CA PHE A 151 12.50 8.88 66.46
C PHE A 151 13.85 9.66 66.48
N LEU A 152 14.02 10.47 67.51
CA LEU A 152 15.27 11.15 67.75
C LEU A 152 16.22 10.19 68.49
N LEU A 153 17.36 9.87 67.88
CA LEU A 153 18.47 9.12 68.48
C LEU A 153 19.53 10.13 68.90
N ARG A 154 19.75 10.23 70.22
CA ARG A 154 20.72 11.17 70.79
C ARG A 154 22.13 10.63 70.65
N LYS A 155 23.11 11.51 70.72
CA LYS A 155 24.52 11.14 70.71
C LYS A 155 24.82 10.18 71.88
N GLY A 156 25.39 9.01 71.52
CA GLY A 156 25.77 7.99 72.52
C GLY A 156 24.59 7.23 73.14
N GLU A 157 23.35 7.48 72.74
CA GLU A 157 22.15 6.82 73.25
C GLU A 157 22.02 5.40 72.70
N GLU A 158 21.52 4.48 73.52
CA GLU A 158 21.05 3.16 73.06
C GLU A 158 19.55 3.07 73.28
N VAL A 159 18.83 2.72 72.19
CA VAL A 159 17.37 2.68 72.16
C VAL A 159 16.91 1.28 71.74
N THR A 160 15.95 0.73 72.51
CA THR A 160 15.25 -0.48 72.07
C THR A 160 14.00 -0.12 71.31
N VAL A 161 13.89 -0.65 70.10
CA VAL A 161 12.72 -0.44 69.21
C VAL A 161 11.94 -1.75 69.16
N LEU A 162 10.64 -1.65 69.47
CA LEU A 162 9.66 -2.73 69.27
C LEU A 162 8.76 -2.38 68.11
N SER A 163 8.84 -3.14 67.03
CA SER A 163 8.04 -2.91 65.84
C SER A 163 7.07 -4.06 65.56
N SER A 164 5.84 -3.75 65.24
CA SER A 164 4.89 -4.72 64.66
C SER A 164 4.82 -4.58 63.15
N VAL A 165 4.91 -5.69 62.45
CA VAL A 165 4.97 -5.77 61.01
C VAL A 165 3.90 -6.74 60.49
N ASN A 166 3.04 -6.29 59.58
CA ASN A 166 2.12 -7.14 58.84
C ASN A 166 2.58 -7.22 57.41
N PHE A 167 2.65 -8.44 56.88
CA PHE A 167 3.02 -8.65 55.49
C PHE A 167 1.81 -8.61 54.56
N HIS A 168 2.06 -8.35 53.28
CA HIS A 168 1.01 -8.37 52.29
C HIS A 168 0.56 -9.82 52.07
N PRO A 169 -0.75 -10.13 52.08
CA PRO A 169 -1.26 -11.50 51.96
C PRO A 169 -0.91 -12.18 50.63
N ILE A 170 -0.68 -11.35 49.57
CA ILE A 170 -0.37 -11.86 48.24
C ILE A 170 1.15 -12.11 48.07
N PHE A 171 2.00 -11.47 48.86
CA PHE A 171 3.47 -11.58 48.78
C PHE A 171 4.05 -12.04 50.12
N PRO A 172 3.91 -13.34 50.44
CA PRO A 172 4.54 -13.87 51.64
C PRO A 172 6.06 -13.73 51.53
N ALA A 173 6.67 -13.10 52.53
CA ALA A 173 8.11 -12.90 52.56
C ALA A 173 8.80 -14.13 53.13
N LYS A 174 9.86 -14.63 52.51
CA LYS A 174 10.75 -15.66 53.07
C LYS A 174 11.79 -15.06 54.00
N SER A 175 12.05 -13.77 53.88
CA SER A 175 12.90 -12.97 54.73
C SER A 175 12.38 -11.56 54.75
N PHE A 176 12.61 -10.84 55.84
CA PHE A 176 12.36 -9.41 55.87
C PHE A 176 13.50 -8.69 56.57
N THR A 177 13.68 -7.42 56.19
CA THR A 177 14.66 -6.54 56.83
C THR A 177 13.94 -5.34 57.43
N ILE A 178 14.39 -4.91 58.57
CA ILE A 178 14.08 -3.60 59.13
C ILE A 178 15.33 -2.75 59.02
N ASN A 179 15.20 -1.59 58.45
CA ASN A 179 16.30 -0.68 58.20
C ASN A 179 16.12 0.54 59.09
N PHE A 180 17.22 0.97 59.70
CA PHE A 180 17.29 2.20 60.47
C PHE A 180 18.18 3.17 59.72
N ILE A 181 17.62 4.28 59.30
CA ILE A 181 18.28 5.18 58.37
C ILE A 181 18.18 6.59 58.94
N ASP A 182 19.29 7.32 58.93
CA ASP A 182 19.26 8.74 59.23
C ASP A 182 18.29 9.45 58.25
N SER A 183 17.37 10.22 58.83
CA SER A 183 16.27 10.85 58.02
C SER A 183 16.79 11.76 56.92
N SER A 184 17.89 12.46 57.11
CA SER A 184 18.52 13.31 56.11
C SER A 184 19.10 12.48 54.96
N THR A 185 19.81 11.42 55.30
CA THR A 185 20.39 10.47 54.34
C THR A 185 19.27 9.79 53.53
N PHE A 186 18.21 9.35 54.22
CA PHE A 186 17.04 8.77 53.54
C PHE A 186 16.40 9.75 52.59
N ALA A 187 16.23 11.04 52.97
CA ALA A 187 15.65 12.05 52.11
C ALA A 187 16.51 12.33 50.88
N GLU A 188 17.86 12.25 51.00
CA GLU A 188 18.77 12.37 49.84
C GLU A 188 18.64 11.18 48.90
N PHE A 189 18.68 9.95 49.43
CA PHE A 189 18.51 8.75 48.61
C PHE A 189 17.17 8.73 47.89
N ARG A 190 16.12 9.13 48.61
CA ARG A 190 14.79 9.17 48.04
C ARG A 190 14.68 10.23 46.92
N ARG A 191 15.22 11.43 47.12
CA ARG A 191 15.28 12.45 46.09
C ARG A 191 16.05 11.94 44.87
N PHE A 192 17.21 11.31 45.09
CA PHE A 192 17.99 10.73 44.00
C PHE A 192 17.20 9.65 43.26
N SER A 193 16.52 8.74 43.98
CA SER A 193 15.67 7.70 43.37
C SER A 193 14.56 8.30 42.52
N LEU A 194 13.86 9.32 43.03
CA LEU A 194 12.80 10.01 42.31
C LEU A 194 13.31 10.72 41.01
N TYR A 195 14.49 11.33 41.09
CA TYR A 195 15.13 11.94 39.91
C TYR A 195 15.48 10.89 38.87
N MET A 196 16.03 9.75 39.29
CA MET A 196 16.41 8.67 38.36
C MET A 196 15.19 8.00 37.74
N GLU A 197 14.13 7.76 38.52
CA GLU A 197 12.86 7.22 38.02
C GLU A 197 12.23 8.19 37.03
N GLY A 198 12.15 9.49 37.35
CA GLY A 198 11.63 10.52 36.45
C GLY A 198 12.44 10.61 35.18
N LEU A 199 13.77 10.50 35.26
CA LEU A 199 14.64 10.47 34.07
C LEU A 199 14.36 9.25 33.20
N LEU A 200 14.27 8.04 33.77
CA LEU A 200 13.99 6.82 33.02
C LEU A 200 12.62 6.84 32.36
N LEU A 201 11.60 7.29 33.10
CA LEU A 201 10.25 7.44 32.55
C LEU A 201 10.21 8.51 31.45
N GLY A 202 10.92 9.63 31.64
CA GLY A 202 11.04 10.67 30.62
C GLY A 202 11.68 10.16 29.33
N ILE A 203 12.74 9.35 29.45
CA ILE A 203 13.38 8.72 28.28
C ILE A 203 12.41 7.75 27.59
N LEU A 204 11.73 6.88 28.32
CA LEU A 204 10.76 5.94 27.75
C LEU A 204 9.58 6.67 27.10
N PHE A 205 9.10 7.75 27.70
CA PHE A 205 8.04 8.58 27.12
C PHE A 205 8.48 9.23 25.82
N ALA A 206 9.67 9.84 25.79
CA ALA A 206 10.22 10.45 24.57
C ALA A 206 10.41 9.41 23.45
N LEU A 207 10.93 8.23 23.79
CA LEU A 207 11.08 7.11 22.85
C LEU A 207 9.73 6.62 22.35
N THR A 208 8.69 6.61 23.20
CA THR A 208 7.33 6.23 22.80
C THR A 208 6.78 7.20 21.77
N ILE A 209 6.82 8.50 22.02
CA ILE A 209 6.36 9.53 21.05
C ILE A 209 7.13 9.40 19.74
N PHE A 210 8.44 9.33 19.81
CA PHE A 210 9.30 9.19 18.63
C PHE A 210 8.99 7.92 17.83
N SER A 211 8.80 6.77 18.50
CA SER A 211 8.53 5.50 17.82
C SER A 211 7.14 5.46 17.18
N LEU A 212 6.13 6.04 17.81
CA LEU A 212 4.79 6.18 17.26
C LEU A 212 4.82 7.05 15.98
N PHE A 213 5.47 8.22 16.06
CA PHE A 213 5.65 9.08 14.90
C PHE A 213 6.35 8.35 13.74
N ASN A 214 7.44 7.64 14.04
CA ASN A 214 8.20 6.90 13.04
C ASN A 214 7.39 5.72 12.45
N ALA A 215 6.58 5.02 13.25
CA ALA A 215 5.71 3.95 12.79
C ALA A 215 4.63 4.47 11.82
N ILE A 216 4.04 5.62 12.12
CA ILE A 216 3.03 6.26 11.26
C ILE A 216 3.65 6.69 9.92
N GLN A 217 4.83 7.32 9.97
CA GLN A 217 5.53 7.81 8.77
C GLN A 217 6.00 6.68 7.84
N THR A 218 6.65 5.68 8.41
CA THR A 218 7.33 4.65 7.61
C THR A 218 6.39 3.52 7.18
N LYS A 219 5.28 3.29 7.89
CA LYS A 219 4.37 2.15 7.72
C LYS A 219 5.09 0.79 7.72
N ASP A 220 6.32 0.74 8.24
CA ASP A 220 7.10 -0.50 8.36
C ASP A 220 6.62 -1.30 9.57
N LYS A 221 6.37 -2.58 9.37
CA LYS A 221 5.90 -3.49 10.41
C LYS A 221 6.84 -3.56 11.62
N VAL A 222 8.16 -3.48 11.39
CA VAL A 222 9.13 -3.50 12.50
C VAL A 222 8.99 -2.27 13.37
N ASN A 223 8.87 -1.08 12.76
CA ASN A 223 8.66 0.17 13.47
C ASN A 223 7.33 0.16 14.25
N THR A 224 6.27 -0.41 13.66
CA THR A 224 4.96 -0.56 14.32
C THR A 224 5.05 -1.47 15.54
N TYR A 225 5.67 -2.64 15.42
CA TYR A 225 5.84 -3.55 16.57
C TYR A 225 6.76 -2.97 17.65
N TYR A 226 7.80 -2.22 17.26
CA TYR A 226 8.63 -1.50 18.20
C TYR A 226 7.84 -0.44 18.97
N ALA A 227 7.02 0.36 18.26
CA ALA A 227 6.19 1.38 18.89
C ALA A 227 5.17 0.78 19.87
N ILE A 228 4.55 -0.34 19.53
CA ILE A 228 3.64 -1.07 20.44
C ILE A 228 4.39 -1.53 21.68
N TRP A 229 5.55 -2.16 21.50
CA TRP A 229 6.34 -2.66 22.61
C TRP A 229 6.80 -1.55 23.55
N ILE A 230 7.37 -0.46 23.05
CA ILE A 230 7.88 0.63 23.89
C ILE A 230 6.76 1.37 24.62
N THR A 231 5.58 1.50 24.00
CA THR A 231 4.40 2.09 24.65
C THR A 231 3.96 1.22 25.83
N ILE A 232 3.86 -0.09 25.64
CA ILE A 232 3.49 -1.02 26.70
C ILE A 232 4.59 -1.08 27.77
N ALA A 233 5.86 -1.01 27.39
CA ALA A 233 6.98 -0.96 28.32
C ALA A 233 6.95 0.30 29.20
N PHE A 234 6.66 1.46 28.60
CA PHE A 234 6.45 2.72 29.34
C PHE A 234 5.31 2.58 30.37
N LEU A 235 4.16 2.07 29.95
CA LEU A 235 3.01 1.87 30.84
C LEU A 235 3.30 0.84 31.94
N SER A 236 3.99 -0.25 31.60
CA SER A 236 4.38 -1.30 32.55
C SER A 236 5.37 -0.77 33.58
N VAL A 237 6.41 -0.06 33.17
CA VAL A 237 7.40 0.53 34.10
C VAL A 237 6.74 1.57 35.00
N SER A 238 5.87 2.43 34.43
CA SER A 238 5.14 3.43 35.23
C SER A 238 4.20 2.80 36.26
N SER A 239 3.57 1.67 35.93
CA SER A 239 2.69 0.96 36.87
C SER A 239 3.43 0.21 37.98
N LEU A 240 4.68 -0.18 37.72
CA LEU A 240 5.52 -0.94 38.67
C LEU A 240 6.42 -0.05 39.53
N SER A 241 6.50 1.25 39.26
CA SER A 241 7.26 2.18 40.06
C SER A 241 6.68 2.26 41.48
N ILE A 242 7.36 1.64 42.45
CA ILE A 242 6.86 1.40 43.81
C ILE A 242 6.68 2.70 44.60
N ILE A 243 7.43 3.74 44.23
CA ILE A 243 7.44 4.97 45.03
C ILE A 243 6.28 5.89 44.59
N ASP A 244 5.95 5.93 43.30
CA ASP A 244 4.91 6.81 42.77
C ASP A 244 4.14 6.26 41.54
N GLY A 245 4.40 5.02 41.13
CA GLY A 245 3.78 4.42 39.94
C GLY A 245 2.24 4.38 40.02
N HIS A 246 1.72 4.14 41.23
CA HIS A 246 0.28 4.25 41.46
C HIS A 246 -0.25 5.66 41.19
N ARG A 247 0.55 6.71 41.46
CA ARG A 247 0.12 8.10 41.25
C ARG A 247 0.19 8.55 39.80
N LEU A 248 1.15 8.08 39.01
CA LEU A 248 1.20 8.37 37.59
C LEU A 248 0.03 7.71 36.88
N PHE A 249 -0.30 6.49 37.26
CA PHE A 249 -1.45 5.77 36.75
C PHE A 249 -2.77 6.39 37.20
N GLU A 250 -2.85 6.83 38.47
CA GLU A 250 -3.99 7.57 39.04
C GLU A 250 -4.17 8.96 38.40
N PHE A 251 -3.09 9.61 37.96
CA PHE A 251 -3.16 10.89 37.27
C PHE A 251 -3.79 10.75 35.87
N PHE A 252 -3.46 9.68 35.14
CA PHE A 252 -4.02 9.45 33.79
C PHE A 252 -5.41 8.80 33.82
N ILE A 253 -5.68 7.98 34.81
CA ILE A 253 -6.96 7.31 34.99
C ILE A 253 -7.52 7.80 36.34
N ASN A 254 -8.51 8.68 36.31
CA ASN A 254 -9.16 9.17 37.51
C ASN A 254 -9.88 8.02 38.23
N ILE A 255 -9.11 7.24 39.01
CA ILE A 255 -9.58 6.05 39.75
C ILE A 255 -10.47 6.45 40.94
N GLU A 256 -10.63 7.74 41.25
CA GLU A 256 -11.56 8.21 42.29
C GLU A 256 -13.00 7.73 42.12
N GLN A 257 -13.42 7.48 40.88
CA GLN A 257 -14.76 6.92 40.61
C GLN A 257 -14.86 5.40 40.81
N LEU A 258 -13.72 4.68 40.94
CA LEU A 258 -13.65 3.23 41.19
C LEU A 258 -13.43 2.90 42.69
N ARG A 259 -13.80 3.80 43.59
CA ARG A 259 -13.71 3.61 45.04
C ARG A 259 -14.66 2.51 45.54
N ALA A 260 -14.24 1.27 45.32
CA ALA A 260 -14.78 0.12 46.00
C ALA A 260 -13.64 -0.52 46.83
N PRO A 261 -13.92 -1.35 47.82
CA PRO A 261 -12.90 -2.03 48.63
C PRO A 261 -11.92 -2.93 47.87
N TRP A 262 -12.01 -2.92 46.55
CA TRP A 262 -11.21 -3.69 45.61
C TRP A 262 -10.08 -2.89 44.91
N SER A 263 -9.85 -1.62 45.27
CA SER A 263 -8.94 -0.71 44.50
C SER A 263 -7.47 -1.20 44.47
N ASP A 264 -6.97 -1.77 45.52
CA ASP A 264 -5.59 -2.32 45.55
C ASP A 264 -5.44 -3.53 44.67
N SER A 265 -6.50 -4.36 44.60
CA SER A 265 -6.53 -5.50 43.71
C SER A 265 -6.51 -5.12 42.25
N TYR A 266 -7.18 -4.03 41.87
CA TYR A 266 -7.19 -3.58 40.47
C TYR A 266 -5.84 -3.00 40.01
N ALA A 267 -5.17 -2.19 40.82
CA ALA A 267 -3.83 -1.67 40.50
C ALA A 267 -2.82 -2.81 40.29
N TYR A 268 -2.88 -3.82 41.15
CA TYR A 268 -2.08 -5.03 41.03
C TYR A 268 -2.40 -5.82 39.75
N ILE A 269 -3.68 -6.04 39.48
CA ILE A 269 -4.18 -6.73 38.27
C ILE A 269 -3.68 -6.02 37.02
N ILE A 270 -3.81 -4.69 36.96
CA ILE A 270 -3.37 -3.90 35.81
C ILE A 270 -1.85 -3.97 35.64
N SER A 271 -1.08 -3.84 36.71
CA SER A 271 0.39 -3.93 36.67
C SER A 271 0.87 -5.29 36.17
N ILE A 272 0.25 -6.37 36.64
CA ILE A 272 0.54 -7.73 36.17
C ILE A 272 0.16 -7.87 34.67
N ALA A 273 -1.03 -7.45 34.29
CA ALA A 273 -1.47 -7.52 32.90
C ALA A 273 -0.53 -6.74 31.96
N LEU A 274 -0.08 -5.56 32.38
CA LEU A 274 0.89 -4.76 31.63
C LEU A 274 2.27 -5.44 31.53
N ALA A 275 2.74 -6.08 32.58
CA ALA A 275 4.01 -6.80 32.55
C ALA A 275 3.98 -8.00 31.59
N PHE A 276 2.87 -8.75 31.56
CA PHE A 276 2.68 -9.82 30.57
C PHE A 276 2.51 -9.28 29.14
N ALA A 277 1.73 -8.21 28.96
CA ALA A 277 1.57 -7.55 27.69
C ALA A 277 2.91 -7.01 27.13
N GLN A 278 3.76 -6.46 28.01
CA GLN A 278 5.13 -6.04 27.65
C GLN A 278 5.95 -7.22 27.13
N SER A 279 5.89 -8.35 27.80
CA SER A 279 6.65 -9.54 27.40
C SER A 279 6.15 -10.11 26.07
N ILE A 280 4.83 -10.16 25.84
CA ILE A 280 4.25 -10.62 24.59
C ILE A 280 4.61 -9.65 23.44
N SER A 281 4.44 -8.35 23.66
CA SER A 281 4.76 -7.35 22.64
C SER A 281 6.25 -7.35 22.27
N TYR A 282 7.13 -7.60 23.25
CA TYR A 282 8.56 -7.80 23.00
C TYR A 282 8.84 -8.99 22.11
N VAL A 283 8.24 -10.14 22.38
CA VAL A 283 8.40 -11.35 21.55
C VAL A 283 7.91 -11.10 20.13
N LEU A 284 6.78 -10.43 19.95
CA LEU A 284 6.25 -10.07 18.63
C LEU A 284 7.19 -9.12 17.88
N PHE A 285 7.72 -8.12 18.56
CA PHE A 285 8.72 -7.21 18.01
C PHE A 285 10.00 -7.97 17.61
N ALA A 286 10.57 -8.77 18.51
CA ALA A 286 11.78 -9.54 18.26
C ALA A 286 11.64 -10.48 17.06
N ARG A 287 10.49 -11.17 16.94
CA ARG A 287 10.15 -12.04 15.81
C ARG A 287 10.18 -11.29 14.48
N GLN A 288 9.58 -10.09 14.47
CA GLN A 288 9.49 -9.27 13.26
C GLN A 288 10.86 -8.67 12.90
N TYR A 289 11.60 -8.18 13.91
CA TYR A 289 12.92 -7.59 13.73
C TYR A 289 13.95 -8.58 13.19
N LEU A 290 14.00 -9.78 13.76
CA LEU A 290 14.94 -10.84 13.37
C LEU A 290 14.47 -11.67 12.18
N GLY A 291 13.23 -11.47 11.70
CA GLY A 291 12.66 -12.24 10.62
C GLY A 291 12.51 -13.73 10.95
N ILE A 292 12.10 -14.06 12.20
CA ILE A 292 12.05 -15.44 12.72
C ILE A 292 11.22 -16.36 11.84
N LYS A 293 10.06 -15.90 11.35
CA LYS A 293 9.19 -16.70 10.48
C LYS A 293 9.93 -17.22 9.24
N LYS A 294 10.78 -16.37 8.63
CA LYS A 294 11.49 -16.69 7.38
C LYS A 294 12.74 -17.53 7.62
N HIS A 295 13.47 -17.27 8.69
CA HIS A 295 14.83 -17.83 8.88
C HIS A 295 14.90 -18.95 9.93
N PHE A 296 13.93 -18.98 10.88
CA PHE A 296 13.91 -19.96 11.98
C PHE A 296 12.47 -20.48 12.22
N PRO A 297 11.85 -21.21 11.28
CA PRO A 297 10.46 -21.64 11.40
C PRO A 297 10.16 -22.48 12.65
N ARG A 298 11.12 -23.29 13.11
CA ARG A 298 10.97 -24.05 14.37
C ARG A 298 10.92 -23.14 15.58
N ILE A 299 11.72 -22.08 15.62
CA ILE A 299 11.70 -21.08 16.69
C ILE A 299 10.38 -20.29 16.66
N GLN A 300 9.80 -20.07 15.49
CA GLN A 300 8.47 -19.48 15.36
C GLN A 300 7.40 -20.29 16.13
N LEU A 301 7.45 -21.62 16.06
CA LEU A 301 6.54 -22.49 16.82
C LEU A 301 6.78 -22.36 18.32
N ILE A 302 8.06 -22.41 18.75
CA ILE A 302 8.44 -22.24 20.17
C ILE A 302 7.92 -20.90 20.71
N THR A 303 8.09 -19.81 19.95
CA THR A 303 7.60 -18.49 20.38
C THR A 303 6.07 -18.40 20.41
N ASN A 304 5.35 -19.14 19.55
CA ASN A 304 3.89 -19.22 19.63
C ASN A 304 3.44 -19.95 20.89
N ILE A 305 4.09 -21.08 21.22
CA ILE A 305 3.85 -21.84 22.46
C ILE A 305 4.14 -20.94 23.66
N TRP A 306 5.24 -20.20 23.63
CA TRP A 306 5.59 -19.29 24.72
C TRP A 306 4.55 -18.17 24.93
N VAL A 307 4.00 -17.59 23.84
CA VAL A 307 2.92 -16.58 23.93
C VAL A 307 1.67 -17.20 24.57
N ALA A 308 1.27 -18.40 24.13
CA ALA A 308 0.13 -19.11 24.72
C ALA A 308 0.37 -19.41 26.21
N TYR A 309 1.55 -19.89 26.55
CA TYR A 309 2.01 -20.10 27.93
C TYR A 309 1.92 -18.81 28.77
N THR A 310 2.39 -17.68 28.23
CA THR A 310 2.33 -16.37 28.90
C THR A 310 0.89 -15.94 29.19
N LEU A 311 -0.04 -16.18 28.27
CA LEU A 311 -1.47 -15.89 28.49
C LEU A 311 -2.07 -16.76 29.61
N VAL A 312 -1.75 -18.05 29.62
CA VAL A 312 -2.18 -18.96 30.72
C VAL A 312 -1.60 -18.51 32.05
N TYR A 313 -0.31 -18.15 32.08
CA TYR A 313 0.33 -17.64 33.28
C TYR A 313 -0.23 -16.28 33.72
N CYS A 314 -0.57 -15.40 32.85
CA CYS A 314 -1.27 -14.17 33.18
C CYS A 314 -2.59 -14.46 33.90
N PHE A 315 -3.37 -15.40 33.41
CA PHE A 315 -4.61 -15.85 34.06
C PHE A 315 -4.34 -16.44 35.46
N LEU A 316 -3.36 -17.33 35.57
CA LEU A 316 -2.98 -17.92 36.87
C LEU A 316 -2.45 -16.87 37.86
N ALA A 317 -1.67 -15.89 37.40
CA ALA A 317 -1.17 -14.80 38.22
C ALA A 317 -2.30 -13.93 38.77
N LEU A 318 -3.33 -13.67 37.96
CA LEU A 318 -4.50 -12.89 38.35
C LEU A 318 -5.37 -13.63 39.37
N THR A 319 -5.34 -14.97 39.38
CA THR A 319 -6.07 -15.81 40.31
C THR A 319 -5.20 -16.31 41.46
N GLY A 320 -3.89 -16.07 41.43
CA GLY A 320 -2.90 -16.63 42.38
C GLY A 320 -3.13 -16.30 43.84
N GLY A 321 -3.83 -15.21 44.16
CA GLY A 321 -4.25 -14.87 45.54
C GLY A 321 -5.29 -15.82 46.15
N PHE A 322 -5.86 -16.71 45.36
CA PHE A 322 -6.83 -17.71 45.82
C PHE A 322 -6.19 -19.07 46.19
N TYR A 323 -4.88 -19.23 45.93
CA TYR A 323 -4.17 -20.48 46.18
C TYR A 323 -3.45 -20.43 47.55
N PRO A 324 -3.28 -21.58 48.25
CA PRO A 324 -2.55 -21.66 49.51
C PRO A 324 -1.11 -21.14 49.37
N GLU A 325 -0.61 -20.49 50.40
CA GLU A 325 0.75 -19.90 50.47
C GLU A 325 1.86 -20.91 50.15
N ASP A 326 1.67 -22.17 50.50
CA ASP A 326 2.63 -23.27 50.28
C ASP A 326 2.54 -23.86 48.83
N SER A 327 1.61 -23.41 48.01
CA SER A 327 1.45 -23.89 46.65
C SER A 327 2.43 -23.21 45.68
N LEU A 328 2.95 -23.99 44.72
CA LEU A 328 3.69 -23.43 43.58
C LEU A 328 2.83 -22.50 42.72
N LEU A 329 1.52 -22.53 42.88
CA LEU A 329 0.56 -21.68 42.22
C LEU A 329 0.30 -20.37 42.96
N ASN A 330 0.95 -20.13 44.10
CA ASN A 330 0.91 -18.84 44.76
C ASN A 330 1.64 -17.76 43.94
N ALA A 331 1.43 -16.48 44.25
CA ALA A 331 1.94 -15.36 43.46
C ALA A 331 3.47 -15.40 43.29
N SER A 332 4.23 -15.81 44.30
CA SER A 332 5.70 -15.89 44.20
C SER A 332 6.19 -17.06 43.35
N GLY A 333 5.54 -18.22 43.46
CA GLY A 333 5.83 -19.39 42.63
C GLY A 333 5.55 -19.12 41.17
N ILE A 334 4.40 -18.50 40.87
CA ILE A 334 4.03 -18.05 39.52
C ILE A 334 5.07 -17.07 38.97
N ALA A 335 5.47 -16.05 39.75
CA ALA A 335 6.46 -15.06 39.34
C ALA A 335 7.84 -15.67 39.06
N MET A 336 8.26 -16.67 39.90
CA MET A 336 9.53 -17.36 39.71
C MET A 336 9.55 -18.16 38.38
N VAL A 337 8.55 -19.02 38.15
CA VAL A 337 8.48 -19.87 36.96
C VAL A 337 8.37 -19.01 35.69
N TYR A 338 7.58 -17.94 35.73
CA TYR A 338 7.48 -17.00 34.64
C TYR A 338 8.81 -16.29 34.35
N SER A 339 9.51 -15.84 35.38
CA SER A 339 10.81 -15.16 35.21
C SER A 339 11.87 -16.07 34.60
N LEU A 340 11.88 -17.35 34.93
CA LEU A 340 12.73 -18.35 34.29
C LEU A 340 12.35 -18.53 32.82
N ALA A 341 11.06 -18.63 32.49
CA ALA A 341 10.59 -18.76 31.11
C ALA A 341 10.95 -17.52 30.26
N VAL A 342 10.88 -16.32 30.81
CA VAL A 342 11.37 -15.09 30.17
C VAL A 342 12.86 -15.16 29.89
N GLY A 343 13.65 -15.63 30.85
CA GLY A 343 15.11 -15.83 30.68
C GLY A 343 15.42 -16.75 29.49
N VAL A 344 14.71 -17.88 29.38
CA VAL A 344 14.88 -18.84 28.26
C VAL A 344 14.55 -18.22 26.93
N ILE A 345 13.46 -17.47 26.83
CA ILE A 345 13.09 -16.83 25.54
C ILE A 345 14.06 -15.73 25.14
N LEU A 346 14.57 -14.94 26.11
CA LEU A 346 15.59 -13.93 25.86
C LEU A 346 16.91 -14.57 25.36
N LEU A 347 17.33 -15.65 25.98
CA LEU A 347 18.50 -16.41 25.50
C LEU A 347 18.28 -16.98 24.10
N THR A 348 17.09 -17.46 23.80
CA THR A 348 16.73 -17.92 22.46
C THR A 348 16.86 -16.80 21.44
N PHE A 349 16.36 -15.60 21.72
CA PHE A 349 16.50 -14.46 20.83
C PHE A 349 17.95 -13.96 20.73
N PHE A 350 18.72 -14.04 21.81
CA PHE A 350 20.16 -13.74 21.78
C PHE A 350 20.88 -14.66 20.79
N VAL A 351 20.65 -15.96 20.85
CA VAL A 351 21.24 -16.95 19.92
C VAL A 351 20.74 -16.69 18.48
N CYS A 352 19.45 -16.49 18.26
CA CYS A 352 18.91 -16.19 16.95
C CYS A 352 19.52 -14.91 16.37
N SER A 353 19.67 -13.88 17.18
CA SER A 353 20.29 -12.61 16.78
C SER A 353 21.74 -12.80 16.36
N TYR A 354 22.53 -13.54 17.14
CA TYR A 354 23.91 -13.86 16.80
C TYR A 354 24.03 -14.67 15.50
N LEU A 355 23.17 -15.68 15.31
CA LEU A 355 23.14 -16.47 14.08
C LEU A 355 22.74 -15.60 12.85
N ARG A 356 21.79 -14.70 13.03
CA ARG A 356 21.39 -13.75 11.97
C ARG A 356 22.52 -12.77 11.62
N TYR A 357 23.27 -12.30 12.64
CA TYR A 357 24.46 -11.50 12.40
C TYR A 357 25.51 -12.27 11.58
N ARG A 358 25.80 -13.53 11.96
CA ARG A 358 26.70 -14.40 11.22
C ARG A 358 26.24 -14.67 9.78
N ALA A 359 24.94 -14.65 9.54
CA ALA A 359 24.32 -14.79 8.22
C ALA A 359 24.29 -13.49 7.40
N GLY A 360 24.99 -12.44 7.83
CA GLY A 360 25.13 -11.17 7.09
C GLY A 360 24.10 -10.08 7.45
N PHE A 361 23.16 -10.33 8.38
CA PHE A 361 22.23 -9.29 8.82
C PHE A 361 22.88 -8.44 9.92
N GLY A 362 23.65 -7.42 9.53
CA GLY A 362 24.45 -6.59 10.45
C GLY A 362 23.64 -5.95 11.58
N PHE A 363 22.38 -5.56 11.32
CA PHE A 363 21.50 -4.96 12.32
C PHE A 363 21.13 -5.90 13.47
N ALA A 364 21.23 -7.22 13.29
CA ALA A 364 21.01 -8.18 14.37
C ALA A 364 21.97 -7.99 15.53
N LEU A 365 23.17 -7.45 15.28
CA LEU A 365 24.15 -7.18 16.32
C LEU A 365 23.63 -6.19 17.39
N PHE A 366 22.87 -5.19 16.98
CA PHE A 366 22.24 -4.24 17.91
C PHE A 366 21.26 -4.96 18.85
N PHE A 367 20.49 -5.91 18.33
CA PHE A 367 19.58 -6.72 19.15
C PHE A 367 20.36 -7.55 20.15
N THR A 368 21.50 -8.15 19.74
CA THR A 368 22.38 -8.89 20.64
C THR A 368 22.86 -8.00 21.80
N TYR A 369 23.29 -6.77 21.50
CA TYR A 369 23.73 -5.83 22.53
C TYR A 369 22.59 -5.33 23.42
N ALA A 370 21.39 -5.15 22.86
CA ALA A 370 20.23 -4.68 23.61
C ALA A 370 19.72 -5.70 24.63
N VAL A 371 19.75 -6.97 24.28
CA VAL A 371 19.28 -8.06 25.18
C VAL A 371 20.20 -8.25 26.39
N VAL A 372 21.51 -7.99 26.26
CA VAL A 372 22.48 -8.24 27.35
C VAL A 372 22.20 -7.42 28.63
N PRO A 373 22.05 -6.08 28.56
CA PRO A 373 21.68 -5.30 29.74
C PRO A 373 20.38 -5.79 30.37
N TYR A 374 19.34 -6.00 29.54
CA TYR A 374 18.07 -6.46 30.05
C TYR A 374 18.16 -7.81 30.73
N LEU A 375 18.93 -8.77 30.20
CA LEU A 375 19.15 -10.08 30.81
C LEU A 375 19.88 -9.96 32.16
N VAL A 376 20.91 -9.12 32.23
CA VAL A 376 21.69 -8.88 33.48
C VAL A 376 20.78 -8.32 34.56
N PHE A 377 20.02 -7.28 34.25
CA PHE A 377 19.11 -6.67 35.21
C PHE A 377 17.93 -7.57 35.57
N ARG A 378 17.46 -8.39 34.60
CA ARG A 378 16.41 -9.40 34.88
C ARG A 378 16.87 -10.52 35.80
N LEU A 379 18.12 -10.93 35.73
CA LEU A 379 18.71 -11.87 36.68
C LEU A 379 18.73 -11.27 38.11
N GLY A 380 19.08 -9.99 38.24
CA GLY A 380 19.01 -9.30 39.54
C GLY A 380 17.60 -9.32 40.14
N PHE A 381 16.58 -9.06 39.30
CA PHE A 381 15.18 -9.16 39.69
C PHE A 381 14.79 -10.60 40.13
N LEU A 382 15.21 -11.60 39.35
CA LEU A 382 14.95 -13.00 39.67
C LEU A 382 15.55 -13.42 41.02
N PHE A 383 16.81 -13.06 41.26
CA PHE A 383 17.46 -13.34 42.57
C PHE A 383 16.67 -12.72 43.74
N GLY A 384 16.17 -11.49 43.56
CA GLY A 384 15.32 -10.85 44.59
C GLY A 384 14.04 -11.62 44.88
N ILE A 385 13.36 -12.13 43.83
CA ILE A 385 12.10 -12.89 43.95
C ILE A 385 12.33 -14.25 44.68
N ILE A 386 13.41 -14.96 44.35
CA ILE A 386 13.70 -16.28 44.95
C ILE A 386 14.33 -16.18 46.32
N GLY A 387 14.49 -14.98 46.87
CA GLY A 387 15.08 -14.74 48.19
C GLY A 387 16.58 -14.99 48.25
N LEU A 388 17.27 -15.06 47.12
CA LEU A 388 18.72 -15.06 47.05
C LEU A 388 19.25 -13.62 47.05
N SER A 389 20.46 -13.43 47.59
CA SER A 389 21.12 -12.14 47.56
C SER A 389 21.32 -11.71 46.11
N SER A 390 20.68 -10.62 45.69
CA SER A 390 20.91 -10.04 44.39
C SER A 390 22.37 -9.66 44.20
N PRO A 391 23.00 -9.91 43.05
CA PRO A 391 24.36 -9.43 42.78
C PRO A 391 24.52 -7.93 43.02
N PHE A 392 23.48 -7.17 42.88
CA PHE A 392 23.45 -5.72 43.11
C PHE A 392 23.40 -5.35 44.58
N GLN A 393 23.11 -6.27 45.48
CA GLN A 393 23.08 -6.03 46.94
C GLN A 393 24.45 -5.69 47.49
N TYR A 394 25.52 -6.15 46.85
CA TYR A 394 26.91 -5.88 47.24
C TYR A 394 27.45 -4.55 46.71
N LEU A 395 26.64 -3.80 45.96
CA LEU A 395 27.01 -2.47 45.50
C LEU A 395 27.06 -1.49 46.69
N PRO A 396 27.81 -0.39 46.58
CA PRO A 396 27.84 0.65 47.60
C PRO A 396 26.45 1.23 47.89
N ASP A 397 26.20 1.66 49.12
CA ASP A 397 24.93 2.29 49.51
C ASP A 397 24.87 3.78 49.13
N GLN A 398 25.38 4.12 47.96
CA GLN A 398 25.46 5.50 47.47
C GLN A 398 25.10 5.63 45.99
N GLY A 399 24.46 6.72 45.63
CA GLY A 399 24.18 7.11 44.24
C GLY A 399 23.41 6.05 43.47
N ILE A 400 23.82 5.84 42.21
CA ILE A 400 23.17 4.88 41.31
C ILE A 400 23.26 3.43 41.77
N ALA A 401 24.28 3.10 42.55
CA ALA A 401 24.47 1.76 43.13
C ALA A 401 23.32 1.39 44.09
N TYR A 402 22.93 2.34 44.94
CA TYR A 402 21.78 2.17 45.83
C TYR A 402 20.47 2.00 45.02
N PHE A 403 20.26 2.82 43.98
CA PHE A 403 19.11 2.73 43.10
C PHE A 403 18.98 1.34 42.45
N LEU A 404 20.11 0.75 42.02
CA LEU A 404 20.15 -0.57 41.43
C LEU A 404 19.94 -1.74 42.41
N LYS A 405 20.00 -1.51 43.74
CA LYS A 405 19.68 -2.54 44.72
C LYS A 405 18.19 -2.91 44.75
N ASN A 406 17.33 -1.96 44.43
CA ASN A 406 15.90 -2.25 44.34
C ASN A 406 15.59 -3.05 43.05
N PRO A 407 14.98 -4.26 43.17
CA PRO A 407 14.69 -5.12 42.02
C PRO A 407 13.83 -4.45 40.94
N TRP A 408 12.92 -3.56 41.32
CA TRP A 408 12.00 -2.88 40.42
C TRP A 408 12.68 -1.79 39.59
N THR A 409 13.46 -0.93 40.27
CA THR A 409 14.22 0.13 39.57
C THR A 409 15.31 -0.46 38.68
N ASN A 410 15.89 -1.59 39.14
CA ASN A 410 16.84 -2.40 38.38
C ASN A 410 16.22 -2.90 37.05
N GLN A 411 15.01 -3.47 37.12
CA GLN A 411 14.29 -3.90 35.90
C GLN A 411 13.97 -2.72 35.00
N ALA A 412 13.50 -1.59 35.54
CA ALA A 412 13.19 -0.37 34.78
C ALA A 412 14.42 0.15 34.05
N PHE A 413 15.58 0.15 34.70
CA PHE A 413 16.86 0.54 34.08
C PHE A 413 17.24 -0.39 32.94
N GLY A 414 17.08 -1.71 33.13
CA GLY A 414 17.31 -2.70 32.06
C GLY A 414 16.44 -2.47 30.83
N VAL A 415 15.14 -2.26 31.03
CA VAL A 415 14.19 -1.97 29.95
C VAL A 415 14.56 -0.66 29.23
N CYS A 416 14.96 0.38 29.97
CA CYS A 416 15.33 1.66 29.40
C CYS A 416 16.60 1.55 28.53
N MET A 417 17.62 0.85 29.02
CA MET A 417 18.86 0.59 28.28
C MET A 417 18.60 -0.21 26.99
N GLU A 418 17.80 -1.26 27.08
CA GLU A 418 17.39 -2.04 25.93
C GLU A 418 16.63 -1.19 24.90
N ALA A 419 15.65 -0.40 25.36
CA ALA A 419 14.85 0.47 24.52
C ALA A 419 15.71 1.49 23.76
N LEU A 420 16.70 2.10 24.41
CA LEU A 420 17.62 3.04 23.77
C LEU A 420 18.46 2.38 22.67
N ILE A 421 19.04 1.21 22.95
CA ILE A 421 19.85 0.49 21.96
C ILE A 421 18.98 0.05 20.78
N MET A 422 17.75 -0.42 21.07
CA MET A 422 16.82 -0.83 20.01
C MET A 422 16.30 0.36 19.21
N ALA A 423 16.12 1.54 19.81
CA ALA A 423 15.77 2.75 19.08
C ALA A 423 16.84 3.07 18.02
N LEU A 424 18.11 3.04 18.42
CA LEU A 424 19.24 3.25 17.50
C LEU A 424 19.27 2.19 16.39
N ALA A 425 18.99 0.93 16.71
CA ALA A 425 18.92 -0.16 15.76
C ALA A 425 17.80 0.03 14.72
N VAL A 426 16.62 0.40 15.18
CA VAL A 426 15.44 0.62 14.33
C VAL A 426 15.67 1.83 13.41
N ILE A 427 16.22 2.93 13.94
CA ILE A 427 16.56 4.12 13.17
C ILE A 427 17.62 3.79 12.09
N SER A 428 18.68 3.10 12.49
CA SER A 428 19.77 2.73 11.57
C SER A 428 19.27 1.80 10.45
N ARG A 429 18.42 0.85 10.79
CA ARG A 429 17.76 -0.04 9.81
C ARG A 429 16.86 0.76 8.85
N ALA A 430 16.08 1.69 9.37
CA ALA A 430 15.20 2.51 8.56
C ALA A 430 15.98 3.38 7.56
N ARG A 431 17.07 4.02 8.01
CA ARG A 431 17.97 4.80 7.14
C ARG A 431 18.61 3.94 6.06
N TRP A 432 19.10 2.75 6.41
CA TRP A 432 19.66 1.81 5.44
C TRP A 432 18.64 1.40 4.39
N LEU A 433 17.43 1.06 4.82
CA LEU A 433 16.34 0.67 3.90
C LEU A 433 15.96 1.82 2.95
N GLN A 434 15.89 3.05 3.46
CA GLN A 434 15.66 4.23 2.63
C GLN A 434 16.78 4.43 1.59
N ALA A 435 18.03 4.28 2.01
CA ALA A 435 19.18 4.40 1.10
C ALA A 435 19.15 3.31 0.01
N GLU A 436 18.77 2.08 0.34
CA GLU A 436 18.65 0.98 -0.62
C GLU A 436 17.50 1.23 -1.61
N LEU A 437 16.35 1.72 -1.11
CA LEU A 437 15.21 2.08 -1.96
C LEU A 437 15.55 3.22 -2.93
N THR A 438 16.25 4.26 -2.46
CA THR A 438 16.67 5.37 -3.32
C THR A 438 17.69 4.93 -4.38
N LEU A 439 18.61 4.05 -4.02
CA LEU A 439 19.57 3.49 -4.98
C LEU A 439 18.88 2.59 -6.03
N SER A 440 17.93 1.78 -5.59
CA SER A 440 17.13 0.94 -6.49
C SER A 440 16.26 1.78 -7.44
N ALA A 441 15.61 2.81 -6.92
CA ALA A 441 14.83 3.75 -7.72
C ALA A 441 15.71 4.47 -8.77
N LYS A 442 16.91 4.90 -8.38
CA LYS A 442 17.86 5.54 -9.31
C LYS A 442 18.27 4.60 -10.44
N LYS A 443 18.60 3.33 -10.12
CA LYS A 443 18.91 2.31 -11.14
C LYS A 443 17.74 2.05 -12.09
N GLN A 444 16.51 2.04 -11.57
CA GLN A 444 15.32 1.89 -12.41
C GLN A 444 15.13 3.07 -13.35
N THR A 445 15.34 4.31 -12.86
CA THR A 445 15.26 5.52 -13.70
C THR A 445 16.31 5.48 -14.81
N GLU A 446 17.55 5.14 -14.51
CA GLU A 446 18.63 5.00 -15.50
C GLU A 446 18.29 3.93 -16.57
N LEU A 447 17.70 2.80 -16.15
CA LEU A 447 17.28 1.75 -17.08
C LEU A 447 16.14 2.21 -17.98
N ILE A 448 15.15 2.92 -17.43
CA ILE A 448 14.02 3.49 -18.20
C ILE A 448 14.53 4.52 -19.21
N GLU A 449 15.46 5.39 -18.83
CA GLU A 449 16.08 6.36 -19.75
C GLU A 449 16.79 5.67 -20.90
N GLN A 450 17.57 4.61 -20.62
CA GLN A 450 18.23 3.81 -21.67
C GLN A 450 17.21 3.13 -22.60
N GLN A 451 16.14 2.56 -22.04
CA GLN A 451 15.08 1.95 -22.84
C GLN A 451 14.35 2.97 -23.72
N ASN A 452 14.09 4.17 -23.20
CA ASN A 452 13.46 5.24 -23.96
C ASN A 452 14.34 5.69 -25.12
N MET A 453 15.65 5.90 -24.93
CA MET A 453 16.56 6.25 -26.02
C MET A 453 16.56 5.19 -27.15
N VAL A 454 16.59 3.90 -26.77
CA VAL A 454 16.53 2.80 -27.76
C VAL A 454 15.18 2.77 -28.49
N LEU A 455 14.08 3.02 -27.76
CA LEU A 455 12.74 3.06 -28.33
C LEU A 455 12.56 4.24 -29.28
N GLU A 456 13.02 5.43 -28.91
CA GLU A 456 13.00 6.63 -29.76
C GLU A 456 13.76 6.41 -31.07
N ALA A 457 14.98 5.84 -30.98
CA ALA A 457 15.77 5.50 -32.18
C ALA A 457 15.02 4.51 -33.08
N LYS A 458 14.35 3.51 -32.51
CA LYS A 458 13.59 2.52 -33.26
C LYS A 458 12.31 3.08 -33.87
N VAL A 459 11.65 4.01 -33.16
CA VAL A 459 10.48 4.73 -33.69
C VAL A 459 10.89 5.60 -34.89
N GLU A 460 11.99 6.32 -34.77
CA GLU A 460 12.51 7.15 -35.88
C GLU A 460 12.87 6.29 -37.10
N GLU A 461 13.59 5.18 -36.90
CA GLU A 461 13.91 4.22 -37.98
C GLU A 461 12.64 3.72 -38.70
N ARG A 462 11.65 3.28 -37.92
CA ARG A 462 10.36 2.80 -38.48
C ARG A 462 9.57 3.88 -39.17
N THR A 463 9.61 5.09 -38.63
CA THR A 463 8.93 6.24 -39.26
C THR A 463 9.53 6.57 -40.62
N GLN A 464 10.86 6.56 -40.70
CA GLN A 464 11.55 6.76 -41.98
C GLN A 464 11.26 5.63 -42.98
N GLU A 465 11.30 4.37 -42.56
CA GLU A 465 10.96 3.23 -43.41
C GLU A 465 9.52 3.37 -43.97
N LEU A 466 8.57 3.67 -43.10
CA LEU A 466 7.17 3.88 -43.50
C LEU A 466 7.02 5.04 -44.48
N ARG A 467 7.73 6.14 -44.24
CA ARG A 467 7.70 7.30 -45.15
C ARG A 467 8.20 6.93 -46.57
N ILE A 468 9.34 6.22 -46.64
CA ILE A 468 9.89 5.77 -47.94
C ILE A 468 8.88 4.86 -48.64
N LYS A 469 8.31 3.88 -47.93
CA LYS A 469 7.29 2.99 -48.50
C LYS A 469 6.06 3.76 -49.00
N HIS A 470 5.59 4.72 -48.22
CA HIS A 470 4.46 5.55 -48.58
C HIS A 470 4.75 6.40 -49.82
N GLU A 471 5.93 7.00 -49.95
CA GLU A 471 6.35 7.76 -51.13
C GLU A 471 6.38 6.89 -52.39
N VAL A 472 6.89 5.65 -52.28
CA VAL A 472 6.92 4.70 -53.42
C VAL A 472 5.49 4.33 -53.88
N VAL A 473 4.61 4.00 -52.93
CA VAL A 473 3.23 3.65 -53.21
C VAL A 473 2.48 4.84 -53.85
N THR A 474 2.61 6.02 -53.27
CA THR A 474 1.98 7.25 -53.78
C THR A 474 2.48 7.60 -55.18
N SER A 475 3.79 7.47 -55.43
CA SER A 475 4.37 7.68 -56.75
C SER A 475 3.81 6.69 -57.80
N SER A 476 3.68 5.43 -57.43
CA SER A 476 3.11 4.38 -58.27
C SER A 476 1.64 4.63 -58.62
N MET A 477 0.86 5.05 -57.61
CA MET A 477 -0.55 5.42 -57.80
C MET A 477 -0.70 6.66 -58.72
N ASN A 478 0.13 7.67 -58.53
CA ASN A 478 0.13 8.85 -59.40
C ASN A 478 0.50 8.51 -60.86
N TYR A 479 1.41 7.55 -61.06
CA TYR A 479 1.74 7.04 -62.36
C TYR A 479 0.55 6.31 -63.00
N ALA A 480 -0.11 5.40 -62.28
CA ALA A 480 -1.30 4.72 -62.75
C ALA A 480 -2.44 5.68 -63.10
N SER A 481 -2.65 6.74 -62.32
CA SER A 481 -3.64 7.78 -62.62
C SER A 481 -3.35 8.50 -63.95
N ARG A 482 -2.09 8.79 -64.20
CA ARG A 482 -1.70 9.37 -65.50
C ARG A 482 -1.99 8.43 -66.68
N LEU A 483 -1.73 7.14 -66.54
CA LEU A 483 -2.06 6.13 -67.52
C LEU A 483 -3.56 6.04 -67.77
N GLN A 484 -4.37 5.97 -66.75
CA GLN A 484 -5.82 5.91 -66.79
C GLN A 484 -6.40 7.16 -67.47
N ARG A 485 -5.95 8.37 -67.06
CA ARG A 485 -6.35 9.62 -67.71
C ARG A 485 -5.95 9.66 -69.19
N GLY A 486 -4.86 9.03 -69.63
CA GLY A 486 -4.40 8.89 -70.97
C GLY A 486 -5.31 8.01 -71.85
N GLN A 487 -6.13 7.15 -71.22
CA GLN A 487 -7.12 6.30 -71.95
C GLN A 487 -8.43 7.04 -72.24
N LEU A 488 -8.72 8.09 -71.44
CA LEU A 488 -9.93 8.87 -71.67
C LEU A 488 -9.84 9.61 -73.00
N PRO A 489 -10.99 9.83 -73.75
CA PRO A 489 -11.01 10.49 -75.01
C PRO A 489 -10.38 11.88 -74.97
N ARG A 490 -9.43 12.14 -75.89
CA ARG A 490 -8.83 13.46 -76.01
C ARG A 490 -9.80 14.41 -76.70
N SER A 491 -9.67 15.72 -76.45
CA SER A 491 -10.50 16.76 -77.07
C SER A 491 -10.62 16.64 -78.63
N VAL A 492 -9.55 16.23 -79.26
CA VAL A 492 -9.52 16.00 -80.74
C VAL A 492 -10.50 14.90 -81.14
N ARG A 493 -10.79 13.90 -80.33
CA ARG A 493 -11.80 12.85 -80.65
C ARG A 493 -13.23 13.37 -80.45
N LEU A 494 -13.43 14.45 -79.72
CA LEU A 494 -14.73 15.03 -79.40
C LEU A 494 -15.11 16.18 -80.29
N GLU A 495 -14.09 16.88 -80.82
CA GLU A 495 -14.30 18.03 -81.75
C GLU A 495 -15.06 17.63 -82.99
N GLY A 496 -16.06 18.46 -83.38
CA GLY A 496 -16.88 18.27 -84.54
C GLY A 496 -17.92 17.14 -84.47
N ARG A 497 -17.95 16.35 -83.38
CA ARG A 497 -18.93 15.28 -83.18
C ARG A 497 -20.14 15.71 -82.38
N PHE A 498 -19.90 16.58 -81.42
CA PHE A 498 -20.92 17.16 -80.56
C PHE A 498 -21.02 18.67 -80.79
N SER A 499 -22.21 19.24 -80.62
CA SER A 499 -22.37 20.71 -80.59
C SER A 499 -21.74 21.27 -79.28
N SER A 500 -21.94 20.58 -78.18
CA SER A 500 -21.18 20.76 -76.95
C SER A 500 -21.04 19.44 -76.19
N PHE A 501 -19.93 19.25 -75.41
CA PHE A 501 -19.62 18.05 -74.66
C PHE A 501 -18.89 18.43 -73.42
N ALA A 502 -19.31 17.88 -72.31
CA ALA A 502 -18.63 18.03 -70.99
C ALA A 502 -18.74 16.76 -70.17
N THR A 503 -17.77 16.56 -69.31
CA THR A 503 -17.73 15.43 -68.33
C THR A 503 -17.39 15.90 -66.99
N VAL A 504 -18.08 15.36 -66.00
CA VAL A 504 -17.62 15.25 -64.60
C VAL A 504 -17.03 13.86 -64.50
N TRP A 505 -15.74 13.74 -64.14
CA TRP A 505 -15.07 12.47 -63.94
C TRP A 505 -14.15 12.63 -62.69
N GLU A 506 -14.66 12.21 -61.58
CA GLU A 506 -14.01 12.37 -60.30
C GLU A 506 -13.92 11.01 -59.58
N PRO A 507 -12.77 10.36 -59.69
CA PRO A 507 -12.54 9.13 -58.92
C PRO A 507 -12.65 9.38 -57.41
N ARG A 508 -13.10 8.37 -56.70
CA ARG A 508 -13.11 8.37 -55.24
C ARG A 508 -11.69 8.43 -54.64
N ASP A 509 -10.79 7.63 -55.19
CA ASP A 509 -9.37 7.56 -54.84
C ASP A 509 -8.51 8.26 -55.91
N THR A 510 -7.21 8.02 -55.93
CA THR A 510 -6.30 8.60 -56.98
C THR A 510 -6.63 8.09 -58.37
N ILE A 511 -7.20 6.90 -58.46
CA ILE A 511 -7.65 6.20 -59.69
C ILE A 511 -9.03 5.60 -59.42
N GLY A 512 -9.84 5.35 -60.43
CA GLY A 512 -11.22 4.89 -60.28
C GLY A 512 -11.65 3.81 -61.27
N GLY A 513 -12.86 3.26 -61.05
CA GLY A 513 -13.49 2.25 -61.91
C GLY A 513 -14.25 2.85 -63.09
N ASP A 514 -14.71 4.07 -62.94
CA ASP A 514 -15.50 4.74 -63.97
C ASP A 514 -14.69 5.13 -65.22
N LEU A 515 -15.29 4.96 -66.35
CA LEU A 515 -14.72 5.43 -67.60
C LEU A 515 -15.77 5.90 -68.55
N TYR A 516 -15.38 6.79 -69.50
CA TYR A 516 -16.11 7.09 -70.72
C TYR A 516 -15.18 6.91 -71.91
N TRP A 517 -15.74 6.44 -73.01
CA TRP A 517 -14.99 6.08 -74.22
C TRP A 517 -15.71 6.56 -75.46
N VAL A 518 -14.96 7.00 -76.48
CA VAL A 518 -15.49 7.41 -77.77
C VAL A 518 -14.69 6.75 -78.89
N SER A 519 -15.36 6.18 -79.87
CA SER A 519 -14.72 5.48 -81.03
C SER A 519 -13.75 6.35 -81.76
N SER A 520 -12.69 5.75 -82.30
CA SER A 520 -11.69 6.44 -83.17
C SER A 520 -12.08 6.62 -84.63
N SER A 521 -13.35 6.32 -84.99
CA SER A 521 -13.86 6.36 -86.35
C SER A 521 -13.75 7.75 -87.00
N ARG A 522 -13.91 7.80 -88.35
CA ARG A 522 -13.83 9.04 -89.19
C ARG A 522 -14.85 10.08 -88.70
N LEU A 523 -14.51 11.38 -88.83
CA LEU A 523 -15.35 12.52 -88.42
C LEU A 523 -16.72 12.61 -89.18
N GLN A 524 -16.82 11.99 -90.35
CA GLN A 524 -18.07 11.92 -91.12
C GLN A 524 -18.64 10.46 -90.99
N GLY A 525 -19.82 10.33 -90.44
CA GLY A 525 -20.52 9.07 -90.23
C GLY A 525 -20.92 8.82 -88.75
N PRO A 526 -21.61 7.72 -88.48
CA PRO A 526 -22.00 7.35 -87.18
C PRO A 526 -20.75 7.11 -86.25
N PHE A 527 -20.84 7.46 -84.98
CA PHE A 527 -19.79 7.24 -84.01
C PHE A 527 -20.37 6.67 -82.72
N ILE A 528 -19.51 6.08 -81.90
CA ILE A 528 -19.90 5.42 -80.67
C ILE A 528 -19.45 6.24 -79.44
N LEU A 529 -20.35 6.39 -78.47
CA LEU A 529 -20.05 6.86 -77.11
C LEU A 529 -20.45 5.75 -76.17
N ALA A 530 -19.55 5.40 -75.27
CA ALA A 530 -19.80 4.47 -74.18
C ALA A 530 -19.43 5.08 -72.79
N VAL A 531 -20.19 4.73 -71.80
CA VAL A 531 -19.88 5.02 -70.38
C VAL A 531 -19.98 3.71 -69.63
N ALA A 532 -19.02 3.43 -68.78
CA ALA A 532 -19.03 2.25 -67.95
C ALA A 532 -18.61 2.61 -66.52
N ASP A 533 -19.26 1.93 -65.60
CA ASP A 533 -19.05 1.94 -64.16
C ASP A 533 -18.58 0.54 -63.77
N CYS A 534 -17.34 0.39 -63.35
CA CYS A 534 -16.72 -0.89 -63.01
C CYS A 534 -16.76 -1.16 -61.53
N THR A 535 -17.00 -2.42 -61.17
CA THR A 535 -16.99 -2.85 -59.76
C THR A 535 -15.73 -2.43 -59.00
N GLY A 536 -15.93 -1.79 -57.85
CA GLY A 536 -14.87 -1.37 -56.97
C GLY A 536 -14.18 -0.06 -57.37
N HIS A 537 -13.43 0.48 -56.46
CA HIS A 537 -12.74 1.76 -56.59
C HIS A 537 -11.23 1.58 -56.38
N GLY A 538 -10.44 2.61 -56.66
CA GLY A 538 -8.98 2.54 -56.52
C GLY A 538 -8.33 1.60 -57.55
N VAL A 539 -7.30 0.86 -57.14
CA VAL A 539 -6.51 0.03 -58.07
C VAL A 539 -7.33 -1.07 -58.75
N PRO A 540 -8.16 -1.86 -58.05
CA PRO A 540 -8.96 -2.91 -58.72
C PRO A 540 -9.91 -2.35 -59.74
N GLY A 541 -10.71 -1.32 -59.42
CA GLY A 541 -11.62 -0.68 -60.36
C GLY A 541 -10.90 -0.09 -61.55
N ALA A 542 -9.75 0.56 -61.33
CA ALA A 542 -8.95 1.12 -62.42
C ALA A 542 -8.40 0.04 -63.38
N MET A 543 -8.02 -1.11 -62.90
CA MET A 543 -7.59 -2.24 -63.75
C MET A 543 -8.76 -2.79 -64.58
N LEU A 544 -9.94 -2.88 -63.98
CA LEU A 544 -11.14 -3.32 -64.67
C LEU A 544 -11.59 -2.28 -65.75
N SER A 545 -11.52 -0.99 -65.42
CA SER A 545 -11.82 0.07 -66.42
C SER A 545 -10.89 0.04 -67.64
N LEU A 546 -9.59 -0.31 -67.43
CA LEU A 546 -8.67 -0.52 -68.56
C LEU A 546 -9.05 -1.75 -69.40
N LEU A 547 -9.49 -2.84 -68.79
CA LEU A 547 -9.96 -4.03 -69.47
C LEU A 547 -11.20 -3.70 -70.30
N VAL A 548 -12.18 -2.97 -69.73
CA VAL A 548 -13.40 -2.52 -70.40
C VAL A 548 -13.06 -1.58 -71.57
N SER A 549 -12.18 -0.58 -71.37
CA SER A 549 -11.75 0.34 -72.44
C SER A 549 -11.10 -0.39 -73.62
N ASN A 550 -10.18 -1.33 -73.31
CA ASN A 550 -9.52 -2.12 -74.37
C ASN A 550 -10.50 -3.07 -75.07
N SER A 551 -11.49 -3.59 -74.36
CA SER A 551 -12.53 -4.43 -74.94
C SER A 551 -13.43 -3.62 -75.89
N LEU A 552 -13.81 -2.41 -75.49
CA LEU A 552 -14.56 -1.50 -76.38
C LEU A 552 -13.74 -1.12 -77.63
N GLU A 553 -12.44 -0.81 -77.48
CA GLU A 553 -11.58 -0.53 -78.64
C GLU A 553 -11.50 -1.75 -79.58
N ARG A 554 -11.43 -2.96 -79.05
CA ARG A 554 -11.39 -4.23 -79.79
C ARG A 554 -12.71 -4.50 -80.53
N ILE A 555 -13.86 -4.27 -79.88
CA ILE A 555 -15.21 -4.50 -80.41
C ILE A 555 -15.41 -3.59 -81.62
N TYR A 556 -15.00 -2.35 -81.57
CA TYR A 556 -15.25 -1.34 -82.60
C TYR A 556 -14.07 -1.04 -83.56
N ALA A 557 -12.94 -1.80 -83.37
CA ALA A 557 -11.76 -1.58 -84.23
C ALA A 557 -12.00 -1.80 -85.71
N ASN A 558 -12.85 -2.80 -86.05
CA ASN A 558 -13.09 -3.20 -87.47
C ASN A 558 -14.50 -2.92 -87.95
N ASP A 559 -15.45 -2.63 -87.13
CA ASP A 559 -16.85 -2.45 -87.43
C ASP A 559 -17.53 -1.44 -86.50
N THR A 560 -17.67 -0.19 -87.01
CA THR A 560 -18.38 0.87 -86.26
C THR A 560 -19.89 0.77 -86.43
N ASP A 561 -20.38 -0.13 -87.28
CA ASP A 561 -21.80 -0.35 -87.52
C ASP A 561 -22.36 -1.45 -86.61
N GLN A 562 -21.54 -2.02 -85.76
CA GLN A 562 -22.00 -3.02 -84.78
C GLN A 562 -23.08 -2.46 -83.84
N ASN A 563 -24.17 -3.19 -83.77
CA ASN A 563 -25.30 -2.88 -82.89
C ASN A 563 -24.90 -2.70 -81.45
N PRO A 564 -25.25 -1.59 -80.76
CA PRO A 564 -24.95 -1.36 -79.35
C PRO A 564 -25.32 -2.48 -78.42
N ALA A 565 -26.47 -3.18 -78.60
CA ALA A 565 -26.86 -4.31 -77.74
C ALA A 565 -25.95 -5.52 -77.97
N ALA A 566 -25.52 -5.81 -79.16
CA ALA A 566 -24.56 -6.86 -79.49
C ALA A 566 -23.17 -6.50 -78.94
N ALA A 567 -22.81 -5.22 -78.95
CA ALA A 567 -21.55 -4.74 -78.39
C ALA A 567 -21.49 -4.95 -76.87
N LEU A 568 -22.57 -4.69 -76.10
CA LEU A 568 -22.65 -4.95 -74.68
C LEU A 568 -22.54 -6.46 -74.38
N LEU A 569 -23.13 -7.35 -75.14
CA LEU A 569 -22.95 -8.81 -74.97
C LEU A 569 -21.52 -9.26 -75.28
N SER A 570 -20.88 -8.65 -76.29
CA SER A 570 -19.46 -8.88 -76.54
C SER A 570 -18.59 -8.38 -75.43
N LEU A 571 -18.92 -7.22 -74.86
CA LEU A 571 -18.23 -6.66 -73.69
C LEU A 571 -18.36 -7.59 -72.48
N ASP A 572 -19.58 -8.10 -72.18
CA ASP A 572 -19.80 -9.13 -71.13
C ASP A 572 -18.86 -10.32 -71.30
N HIS A 573 -18.81 -10.84 -72.55
CA HIS A 573 -17.92 -11.97 -72.83
C HIS A 573 -16.43 -11.62 -72.64
N PHE A 574 -15.96 -10.48 -73.10
CA PHE A 574 -14.58 -10.09 -73.01
C PHE A 574 -14.17 -9.76 -71.59
N VAL A 575 -15.02 -9.16 -70.75
CA VAL A 575 -14.75 -8.92 -69.33
C VAL A 575 -14.72 -10.24 -68.62
N ARG A 576 -15.73 -11.10 -68.80
CA ARG A 576 -15.82 -12.41 -68.13
C ARG A 576 -14.63 -13.30 -68.46
N THR A 577 -14.24 -13.41 -69.72
CA THR A 577 -13.07 -14.21 -70.09
C THR A 577 -11.75 -13.56 -69.69
N GLY A 578 -11.68 -12.24 -69.76
CA GLY A 578 -10.48 -11.47 -69.30
C GLY A 578 -10.18 -11.64 -67.81
N LEU A 579 -11.20 -11.83 -66.99
CA LEU A 579 -11.08 -12.10 -65.56
C LEU A 579 -11.13 -13.59 -65.22
N ASN A 580 -11.19 -14.53 -66.21
CA ASN A 580 -11.40 -15.96 -66.05
C ASN A 580 -12.68 -16.31 -65.29
N GLN A 581 -13.70 -15.49 -65.35
CA GLN A 581 -14.99 -15.67 -64.66
C GLN A 581 -15.96 -16.60 -65.44
N ASP A 582 -15.51 -17.09 -66.57
CA ASP A 582 -16.14 -18.16 -67.34
C ASP A 582 -15.79 -19.57 -66.79
N ARG A 583 -14.96 -19.67 -65.76
CA ARG A 583 -14.52 -20.92 -65.15
C ARG A 583 -15.16 -21.10 -63.77
N PRO A 584 -15.42 -22.39 -63.35
CA PRO A 584 -16.03 -22.68 -62.08
C PRO A 584 -15.17 -22.36 -60.85
N ASP A 585 -13.85 -22.23 -61.06
CA ASP A 585 -12.84 -21.99 -60.03
C ASP A 585 -12.36 -20.51 -59.99
N SER A 586 -13.13 -19.61 -60.58
CA SER A 586 -12.82 -18.17 -60.53
C SER A 586 -12.84 -17.63 -59.11
N GLU A 587 -11.79 -16.92 -58.72
CA GLU A 587 -11.70 -16.20 -57.44
C GLU A 587 -12.32 -14.80 -57.46
N SER A 588 -12.69 -14.30 -58.62
CA SER A 588 -13.23 -12.96 -58.85
C SER A 588 -14.68 -13.07 -59.32
N ASP A 589 -15.52 -12.15 -58.88
CA ASP A 589 -16.88 -11.92 -59.39
C ASP A 589 -17.11 -10.43 -59.57
N ASP A 590 -16.32 -9.85 -60.52
CA ASP A 590 -16.27 -8.43 -60.82
C ASP A 590 -16.82 -8.17 -62.23
N GLY A 591 -17.40 -6.99 -62.44
CA GLY A 591 -18.03 -6.64 -63.69
C GLY A 591 -18.18 -5.15 -63.86
N CYS A 592 -19.05 -4.77 -64.75
CA CYS A 592 -19.37 -3.37 -64.98
C CYS A 592 -20.85 -3.16 -65.40
N ASP A 593 -21.36 -2.01 -65.06
CA ASP A 593 -22.58 -1.47 -65.63
C ASP A 593 -22.18 -0.54 -66.76
N ALA A 594 -22.79 -0.66 -67.94
CA ALA A 594 -22.36 0.10 -69.13
C ALA A 594 -23.51 0.55 -70.02
N VAL A 595 -23.29 1.60 -70.74
CA VAL A 595 -24.16 2.09 -71.80
C VAL A 595 -23.34 2.33 -73.03
N VAL A 596 -23.90 1.95 -74.17
CA VAL A 596 -23.32 2.20 -75.49
C VAL A 596 -24.35 2.92 -76.38
N LEU A 597 -23.92 3.99 -76.99
CA LEU A 597 -24.67 4.79 -77.92
C LEU A 597 -23.98 4.77 -79.28
N ARG A 598 -24.71 4.45 -80.30
CA ARG A 598 -24.31 4.71 -81.70
C ARG A 598 -25.07 5.94 -82.22
N ILE A 599 -24.41 7.01 -82.49
CA ILE A 599 -24.94 8.32 -82.77
C ILE A 599 -24.80 8.57 -84.26
N ASP A 600 -25.93 8.73 -84.97
CA ASP A 600 -25.99 9.12 -86.37
C ASP A 600 -26.61 10.53 -86.53
N ARG A 601 -25.76 11.51 -86.73
CA ARG A 601 -26.19 12.91 -86.87
C ARG A 601 -26.92 13.19 -88.16
N SER A 602 -26.66 12.42 -89.26
CA SER A 602 -27.30 12.61 -90.54
C SER A 602 -28.76 12.17 -90.50
N ARG A 603 -29.08 11.15 -89.68
CA ARG A 603 -30.44 10.63 -89.50
C ARG A 603 -31.13 11.17 -88.23
N GLN A 604 -30.42 11.98 -87.40
CA GLN A 604 -30.88 12.49 -86.13
C GLN A 604 -31.38 11.36 -85.25
N THR A 605 -30.62 10.24 -85.17
CA THR A 605 -30.94 9.07 -84.40
C THR A 605 -29.79 8.66 -83.43
N ILE A 606 -30.15 8.20 -82.24
CA ILE A 606 -29.29 7.51 -81.36
C ILE A 606 -29.79 6.08 -81.18
N GLU A 607 -28.98 5.13 -81.58
CA GLU A 607 -29.17 3.73 -81.18
C GLU A 607 -28.57 3.54 -79.83
N PHE A 608 -29.39 3.18 -78.83
CA PHE A 608 -29.03 3.08 -77.40
C PHE A 608 -29.20 1.64 -76.96
N ALA A 609 -28.22 1.14 -76.18
CA ALA A 609 -28.37 -0.03 -75.38
C ALA A 609 -27.63 0.22 -74.00
N GLY A 610 -28.25 -0.18 -72.92
CA GLY A 610 -27.67 -0.06 -71.59
C GLY A 610 -27.79 -1.34 -70.78
N ALA A 611 -26.77 -1.64 -69.95
CA ALA A 611 -26.79 -2.59 -68.90
C ALA A 611 -26.75 -1.79 -67.58
N LYS A 612 -27.86 -1.73 -66.87
CA LYS A 612 -28.21 -0.87 -65.72
C LYS A 612 -28.09 0.65 -65.99
N LEU A 613 -27.08 1.13 -66.67
CA LEU A 613 -26.94 2.53 -66.99
C LEU A 613 -27.97 2.98 -68.03
N GLY A 614 -28.50 4.16 -67.81
CA GLY A 614 -29.49 4.77 -68.67
C GLY A 614 -29.03 6.08 -69.36
N LEU A 615 -29.86 6.58 -70.30
CA LEU A 615 -29.65 7.86 -71.01
C LEU A 615 -30.80 8.81 -70.66
N PHE A 616 -30.46 10.01 -70.22
CA PHE A 616 -31.40 11.12 -70.07
C PHE A 616 -31.41 11.94 -71.34
N GLN A 617 -32.58 12.23 -71.88
CA GLN A 617 -32.82 13.17 -72.99
C GLN A 617 -33.67 14.32 -72.45
N VAL A 618 -33.24 15.53 -72.63
CA VAL A 618 -33.96 16.73 -72.23
C VAL A 618 -34.10 17.64 -73.45
N THR A 619 -35.34 17.93 -73.83
CA THR A 619 -35.61 18.88 -74.95
C THR A 619 -35.34 20.32 -74.48
N ASP A 620 -35.21 21.26 -75.41
CA ASP A 620 -35.07 22.68 -75.12
C ASP A 620 -36.27 23.31 -74.40
N GLN A 621 -37.43 22.59 -74.38
CA GLN A 621 -38.62 22.95 -73.61
C GLN A 621 -38.62 22.36 -72.20
N GLY A 622 -37.55 21.63 -71.78
CA GLY A 622 -37.42 21.01 -70.47
C GLY A 622 -38.19 19.69 -70.32
N LEU A 623 -38.70 19.09 -71.41
CA LEU A 623 -39.30 17.78 -71.37
C LEU A 623 -38.16 16.74 -71.20
N LEU A 624 -38.16 16.01 -70.09
CA LEU A 624 -37.14 15.00 -69.82
C LEU A 624 -37.74 13.61 -70.00
N THR A 625 -37.01 12.80 -70.75
CA THR A 625 -37.27 11.38 -70.95
C THR A 625 -36.06 10.58 -70.45
N ARG A 626 -36.29 9.54 -69.66
CA ARG A 626 -35.26 8.62 -69.24
C ARG A 626 -35.37 7.30 -69.97
N HIS A 627 -34.40 7.04 -70.86
CA HIS A 627 -34.25 5.73 -71.50
C HIS A 627 -33.49 4.78 -70.56
N LYS A 628 -34.16 3.70 -70.16
CA LYS A 628 -33.61 2.78 -69.16
C LYS A 628 -32.85 1.66 -69.88
N GLY A 629 -31.70 1.29 -69.30
CA GLY A 629 -30.97 0.08 -69.65
C GLY A 629 -31.68 -1.18 -69.16
N ALA A 630 -31.22 -2.30 -69.61
CA ALA A 630 -31.57 -3.64 -69.03
C ALA A 630 -31.17 -3.77 -67.61
N ARG A 631 -31.76 -4.73 -66.85
CA ARG A 631 -31.49 -4.94 -65.43
C ARG A 631 -30.27 -5.80 -65.18
N CYS A 632 -29.47 -6.12 -66.17
CA CYS A 632 -28.23 -6.91 -66.02
C CYS A 632 -27.01 -6.03 -65.80
N SER A 633 -25.98 -6.57 -65.19
CA SER A 633 -24.59 -6.11 -65.21
C SER A 633 -23.79 -7.02 -66.13
N LEU A 634 -22.61 -6.55 -66.57
CA LEU A 634 -21.77 -7.26 -67.51
C LEU A 634 -20.51 -7.85 -66.83
N GLY A 635 -20.04 -9.00 -67.29
CA GLY A 635 -18.75 -9.55 -66.93
C GLY A 635 -18.77 -10.49 -65.73
N TYR A 636 -19.85 -10.55 -64.98
CA TYR A 636 -19.96 -11.41 -63.79
C TYR A 636 -20.00 -12.90 -64.12
N GLN A 637 -19.74 -13.78 -63.11
CA GLN A 637 -19.76 -15.22 -63.30
C GLN A 637 -21.12 -15.74 -63.81
N GLU A 638 -22.21 -15.20 -63.28
CA GLU A 638 -23.56 -15.59 -63.68
C GLU A 638 -23.89 -15.06 -65.08
N ALA A 639 -24.32 -15.94 -65.94
CA ALA A 639 -24.71 -15.59 -67.32
C ALA A 639 -25.97 -14.74 -67.32
N ILE A 640 -26.04 -13.73 -68.18
CA ILE A 640 -27.20 -12.84 -68.32
C ILE A 640 -28.41 -13.67 -68.79
N PRO A 641 -29.52 -13.71 -68.03
CA PRO A 641 -30.78 -14.36 -68.51
C PRO A 641 -31.26 -13.73 -69.81
N GLU A 642 -31.88 -14.55 -70.68
CA GLU A 642 -32.38 -14.09 -71.97
C GLU A 642 -33.34 -12.90 -71.85
N ALA A 643 -34.18 -12.91 -70.80
CA ALA A 643 -35.16 -11.85 -70.53
C ALA A 643 -34.50 -10.50 -70.11
N ASP A 644 -33.28 -10.54 -69.58
CA ASP A 644 -32.55 -9.38 -69.04
C ASP A 644 -31.44 -8.90 -69.99
N LYS A 645 -31.30 -9.48 -71.20
CA LYS A 645 -30.30 -9.06 -72.15
C LYS A 645 -30.57 -7.61 -72.64
N PRO A 646 -29.49 -6.82 -72.81
CA PRO A 646 -29.62 -5.49 -73.37
C PRO A 646 -30.37 -5.48 -74.75
N VAL A 647 -31.35 -4.61 -74.86
CA VAL A 647 -32.19 -4.45 -76.11
C VAL A 647 -31.86 -3.13 -76.76
N LEU A 648 -31.77 -3.17 -78.06
CA LEU A 648 -31.55 -1.98 -78.87
C LEU A 648 -32.81 -1.09 -78.86
N GLN A 649 -32.61 0.21 -78.55
CA GLN A 649 -33.64 1.24 -78.61
C GLN A 649 -33.16 2.30 -79.58
N THR A 650 -34.03 2.71 -80.54
CA THR A 650 -33.76 3.83 -81.44
C THR A 650 -34.46 5.09 -80.96
N ILE A 651 -33.68 6.12 -80.66
CA ILE A 651 -34.12 7.39 -80.11
C ILE A 651 -33.98 8.46 -81.20
N HIS A 652 -35.07 9.10 -81.50
CA HIS A 652 -35.06 10.28 -82.40
C HIS A 652 -34.87 11.54 -81.57
N TYR A 653 -34.03 12.47 -82.06
CA TYR A 653 -33.75 13.71 -81.33
C TYR A 653 -33.89 14.91 -82.25
N GLN A 654 -34.07 16.07 -81.65
CA GLN A 654 -34.00 17.38 -82.38
C GLN A 654 -32.65 18.03 -82.07
N PRO A 655 -32.09 18.79 -83.08
CA PRO A 655 -30.91 19.59 -82.81
C PRO A 655 -31.10 20.51 -81.61
N GLY A 656 -30.16 20.44 -80.62
CA GLY A 656 -30.27 21.20 -79.43
C GLY A 656 -30.76 20.42 -78.23
N ASP A 657 -31.25 19.20 -78.38
CA ASP A 657 -31.56 18.29 -77.26
C ASP A 657 -30.30 18.01 -76.42
N VAL A 658 -30.46 17.99 -75.11
CA VAL A 658 -29.40 17.67 -74.17
C VAL A 658 -29.50 16.20 -73.75
N PHE A 659 -28.37 15.55 -73.72
CA PHE A 659 -28.25 14.16 -73.26
C PHE A 659 -27.33 14.10 -72.06
N ALA A 660 -27.67 13.23 -71.06
CA ALA A 660 -26.81 12.97 -69.93
C ALA A 660 -26.79 11.49 -69.60
N ILE A 661 -25.61 11.01 -69.20
CA ILE A 661 -25.35 9.67 -68.61
C ILE A 661 -24.64 9.87 -67.29
N VAL A 662 -25.08 9.19 -66.27
CA VAL A 662 -24.44 9.25 -64.92
C VAL A 662 -24.23 7.86 -64.40
N THR A 663 -23.15 7.66 -63.62
CA THR A 663 -22.89 6.45 -62.86
C THR A 663 -23.59 6.48 -61.49
N ASP A 664 -23.69 5.35 -60.82
CA ASP A 664 -24.42 5.23 -59.54
C ASP A 664 -23.75 5.97 -58.38
N GLY A 665 -22.42 6.16 -58.40
CA GLY A 665 -21.72 6.96 -57.40
C GLY A 665 -22.20 8.40 -57.29
N MET A 666 -22.86 8.94 -58.40
CA MET A 666 -23.57 10.21 -58.32
C MET A 666 -24.92 10.05 -57.60
N THR A 667 -25.75 9.08 -58.01
CA THR A 667 -27.12 8.95 -57.52
C THR A 667 -27.22 8.33 -56.12
N ASP A 668 -26.29 7.49 -55.78
CA ASP A 668 -26.28 6.75 -54.51
C ASP A 668 -25.46 7.46 -53.43
N GLN A 669 -24.87 8.60 -53.73
CA GLN A 669 -24.10 9.38 -52.74
C GLN A 669 -24.96 9.81 -51.55
N PRO A 670 -24.62 9.41 -50.35
CA PRO A 670 -25.26 9.88 -49.12
C PRO A 670 -25.00 11.36 -48.88
N GLY A 671 -26.04 12.11 -48.48
CA GLY A 671 -25.90 13.53 -48.20
C GLY A 671 -27.16 14.15 -47.63
N GLY A 672 -27.33 15.47 -47.85
CA GLY A 672 -28.42 16.24 -47.30
C GLY A 672 -28.30 16.52 -45.80
N GLU A 673 -29.31 17.13 -45.19
CA GLU A 673 -29.28 17.55 -43.79
C GLU A 673 -29.02 16.39 -42.81
N THR A 674 -29.44 15.18 -43.14
CA THR A 674 -29.25 13.99 -42.25
C THR A 674 -27.99 13.20 -42.58
N GLY A 675 -27.30 13.50 -43.70
CA GLY A 675 -26.14 12.74 -44.18
C GLY A 675 -26.48 11.28 -44.61
N ARG A 676 -27.75 10.89 -44.73
CA ARG A 676 -28.18 9.49 -44.97
C ARG A 676 -29.03 9.29 -46.24
N ALA A 677 -29.59 10.34 -46.75
CA ALA A 677 -30.40 10.25 -47.94
C ALA A 677 -29.52 10.21 -49.21
N SER A 678 -29.86 9.36 -50.18
CA SER A 678 -29.16 9.34 -51.47
C SER A 678 -29.50 10.61 -52.30
N TYR A 679 -28.57 11.07 -53.12
CA TYR A 679 -28.76 12.19 -54.07
C TYR A 679 -29.97 11.94 -54.96
N GLY A 680 -30.03 10.81 -55.57
CA GLY A 680 -31.16 10.27 -56.31
C GLY A 680 -31.44 10.92 -57.68
N TYR A 681 -32.14 10.20 -58.50
CA TYR A 681 -32.46 10.67 -59.89
C TYR A 681 -33.33 11.91 -59.91
N ARG A 682 -34.26 12.10 -58.99
CA ARG A 682 -35.15 13.26 -58.96
C ARG A 682 -34.42 14.60 -58.90
N ARG A 683 -33.37 14.62 -58.11
CA ARG A 683 -32.56 15.81 -57.90
C ARG A 683 -31.74 16.12 -59.18
N LEU A 684 -31.10 15.11 -59.77
CA LEU A 684 -30.42 15.19 -61.03
C LEU A 684 -31.34 15.68 -62.14
N GLU A 685 -32.53 15.09 -62.28
CA GLU A 685 -33.54 15.49 -63.27
C GLU A 685 -33.94 16.96 -63.13
N THR A 686 -34.05 17.46 -61.88
CA THR A 686 -34.35 18.87 -61.64
C THR A 686 -33.25 19.78 -62.18
N VAL A 687 -31.99 19.46 -61.95
CA VAL A 687 -30.83 20.23 -62.42
C VAL A 687 -30.79 20.22 -63.97
N LEU A 688 -30.96 19.03 -64.58
CA LEU A 688 -30.93 18.89 -66.03
C LEU A 688 -32.06 19.69 -66.68
N ARG A 689 -33.27 19.70 -66.15
CA ARG A 689 -34.42 20.49 -66.66
C ARG A 689 -34.16 21.99 -66.50
N THR A 690 -33.60 22.43 -65.41
CA THR A 690 -33.35 23.86 -65.15
C THR A 690 -32.33 24.42 -66.05
N HIS A 691 -31.34 23.64 -66.45
CA HIS A 691 -30.21 24.04 -67.30
C HIS A 691 -30.32 23.54 -68.77
N CYS A 692 -31.50 23.04 -69.21
CA CYS A 692 -31.66 22.42 -70.51
C CYS A 692 -31.30 23.27 -71.72
N ARG A 693 -31.18 24.59 -71.60
CA ARG A 693 -30.78 25.53 -72.66
C ARG A 693 -29.31 25.93 -72.64
N ASP A 694 -28.62 25.56 -71.57
CA ASP A 694 -27.22 25.95 -71.35
C ASP A 694 -26.28 25.01 -72.11
N GLU A 695 -25.03 25.41 -72.31
CA GLU A 695 -23.98 24.61 -72.93
C GLU A 695 -23.63 23.41 -71.97
N ALA A 696 -23.16 22.30 -72.56
CA ALA A 696 -22.90 21.08 -71.79
C ALA A 696 -21.92 21.29 -70.60
N ASN A 697 -20.96 22.20 -70.72
CA ASN A 697 -20.05 22.54 -69.67
C ASN A 697 -20.73 23.22 -68.43
N VAL A 698 -21.73 24.11 -68.75
CA VAL A 698 -22.51 24.79 -67.69
C VAL A 698 -23.41 23.78 -66.95
N ILE A 699 -24.04 22.86 -67.71
CA ILE A 699 -24.87 21.78 -67.14
C ILE A 699 -24.03 20.86 -66.27
N ALA A 700 -22.88 20.42 -66.79
CA ALA A 700 -21.97 19.54 -65.99
C ALA A 700 -21.50 20.21 -64.75
N GLN A 701 -21.17 21.50 -64.74
CA GLN A 701 -20.82 22.27 -63.56
C GLN A 701 -21.99 22.43 -62.60
N ALA A 702 -23.20 22.68 -63.07
CA ALA A 702 -24.40 22.76 -62.25
C ALA A 702 -24.68 21.44 -61.54
N VAL A 703 -24.55 20.31 -62.26
CA VAL A 703 -24.69 18.97 -61.72
C VAL A 703 -23.63 18.71 -60.62
N LEU A 704 -22.37 19.05 -60.92
CA LEU A 704 -21.28 18.86 -59.93
C LEU A 704 -21.45 19.75 -58.67
N SER A 705 -21.86 21.00 -58.86
CA SER A 705 -22.10 21.95 -57.77
C SER A 705 -23.25 21.49 -56.87
N ASP A 706 -24.39 21.06 -57.51
CA ASP A 706 -25.54 20.54 -56.76
C ASP A 706 -25.19 19.21 -55.98
N TYR A 707 -24.46 18.33 -56.69
CA TYR A 707 -23.93 17.10 -56.05
C TYR A 707 -23.02 17.40 -54.85
N THR A 708 -22.05 18.34 -55.02
CA THR A 708 -21.13 18.70 -53.96
C THR A 708 -21.84 19.34 -52.77
N ALA A 709 -22.83 20.22 -53.05
CA ALA A 709 -23.67 20.80 -52.02
C ALA A 709 -24.49 19.74 -51.24
N TRP A 710 -24.99 18.73 -51.99
CA TRP A 710 -25.69 17.60 -51.37
C TRP A 710 -24.78 16.72 -50.53
N GLN A 711 -23.59 16.38 -51.03
CA GLN A 711 -22.60 15.57 -50.32
C GLN A 711 -22.19 16.22 -49.01
N GLY A 712 -21.96 17.54 -49.00
CA GLY A 712 -21.55 18.26 -47.79
C GLY A 712 -20.32 17.65 -47.11
N GLY A 713 -20.46 17.29 -45.86
CA GLY A 713 -19.40 16.61 -45.06
C GLY A 713 -19.38 15.09 -45.18
N SER A 714 -20.26 14.47 -45.96
CA SER A 714 -20.31 13.01 -46.11
C SER A 714 -19.14 12.50 -46.95
N VAL A 715 -18.59 11.36 -46.59
CA VAL A 715 -17.51 10.72 -47.36
C VAL A 715 -18.06 10.28 -48.72
N ARG A 716 -17.29 10.52 -49.78
CA ARG A 716 -17.61 10.03 -51.14
C ARG A 716 -17.64 8.49 -51.12
N ARG A 717 -18.74 7.93 -51.60
CA ARG A 717 -18.97 6.49 -51.57
C ARG A 717 -18.32 5.74 -52.71
N ASP A 718 -18.38 6.30 -53.92
CA ASP A 718 -17.90 5.69 -55.13
C ASP A 718 -17.35 6.72 -56.12
N ASP A 719 -16.82 6.28 -57.25
CA ASP A 719 -16.42 7.09 -58.37
C ASP A 719 -17.63 7.85 -58.95
N VAL A 720 -17.43 9.06 -59.37
CA VAL A 720 -18.52 9.92 -59.88
C VAL A 720 -18.25 10.31 -61.28
N THR A 721 -19.13 9.85 -62.18
CA THR A 721 -19.07 10.21 -63.62
C THR A 721 -20.41 10.74 -64.09
N ALA A 722 -20.37 11.88 -64.81
CA ALA A 722 -21.47 12.38 -65.56
C ALA A 722 -20.96 12.84 -66.93
N VAL A 723 -21.54 12.31 -67.97
CA VAL A 723 -21.26 12.74 -69.37
C VAL A 723 -22.48 13.50 -69.88
N VAL A 724 -22.29 14.77 -70.24
CA VAL A 724 -23.34 15.63 -70.75
C VAL A 724 -22.96 16.09 -72.17
N PHE A 725 -23.88 15.99 -73.13
CA PHE A 725 -23.60 16.38 -74.47
C PHE A 725 -24.85 16.91 -75.25
N ARG A 726 -24.62 17.69 -76.25
CA ARG A 726 -25.60 18.13 -77.24
C ARG A 726 -25.20 17.65 -78.62
N LEU A 727 -26.19 17.39 -79.49
CA LEU A 727 -26.03 16.97 -80.87
C LEU A 727 -26.48 18.02 -81.84
#